data_21bff585bb797a296941b5331d355a96
#
_entry.id   21bff585bb797a296941b5331d355a96
#
_cell.length_a   1.000
_cell.length_b   1.000
_cell.length_c   1.000
_cell.angle_alpha   90.00
_cell.angle_beta   90.00
_cell.angle_gamma   90.00
#
_symmetry.space_group_name_H-M   'P 1'
#
loop_
_entity.id
_entity.type
_entity.pdbx_description
1 polymer ?
#
loop_
_entity_poly.entity_id
_entity_poly.type
_entity_poly.pdbx_seq_one_letter_code
_entity_poly.pdbx_strand_id
1 'polypeptide(L)'
;MKKRCYILPSILFLFFFSYGRILLYLQKDIHVGFTALYAPTLKDIGIGILILLVCYALSKANLIASYVLALVLGVFHLANVEYIYALDHVVNLKDITMASDKEFIAGTLFHVSFPVYSILLMASLMASIFFLRKLPLFKLKTKRYNLLAFAGLLILYLVIAVQSSGDWKNGNFVSASIRNSVALLTFNEEALTDYPPDIERQINTSQQLKDGEYLLNNHTGKKNILMVVMEGIPGAYSPANQEFLNIPNDIKMSSLDKIKDHSLILPNYITHNNQTIRGMYSLVSGDYPKMDASTPKAYEYLQKDPSYREELLPKLLKNRGYNTAFIQAAELEYMSKGDFMTAAGFDTVIGGESFRNPYVPFGWGPDDKAFFEQSQKYIDELNGKGKPWFAAMLTVGTHHPYAVTDDYAKQYPSRKAAAVAYLNEALSGFIDYIDHSSFAKDTLVLFVSDESHGVNDQPYGSNWGVFAAYSPDIDGQIINDGVYGQKDILLSLLDYADPDLDAYTTGRSVFRKYTEDSPILFASHYNGDIFYSTEKGTVYQVDNSGQLYSLTSENGELFSSKYGRTSLSDSTLKKKILTYKNYIDKSSAGDQKIVITKDKEIPLTDGGEAVVTDGQFITLPAESYVDIQVDYDASSMAAADWLVLKFEDYSGHKSVRMIDKQNRSGKITFRFYNEKVGYGYAFNLKTALHSNDYSGADKAIRINRITVEFSKTVSAASPSPAASAGMSAGPTPSASSGPEHVEVVDMDAGNE
;
A
#
# COMPACT_ATOMS: atom_id res chain seq x y z
N MET A 1 -20.87 53.71 -11.01
CA MET A 1 -19.56 53.11 -11.34
C MET A 1 -18.85 52.51 -10.14
N LYS A 2 -18.65 53.18 -8.99
CA LYS A 2 -17.85 52.67 -7.84
C LYS A 2 -18.35 51.31 -7.25
N LYS A 3 -19.63 51.01 -7.21
CA LYS A 3 -20.14 49.73 -6.66
C LYS A 3 -19.87 48.51 -7.56
N ARG A 4 -19.74 48.69 -8.88
CA ARG A 4 -19.43 47.61 -9.84
C ARG A 4 -17.99 47.15 -9.70
N CYS A 5 -17.05 48.03 -9.32
CA CYS A 5 -15.64 47.66 -9.08
C CYS A 5 -15.48 46.77 -7.87
N TYR A 6 -16.42 46.74 -6.87
CA TYR A 6 -16.30 45.91 -5.70
C TYR A 6 -16.68 44.44 -5.93
N ILE A 7 -17.38 44.13 -7.02
CA ILE A 7 -17.82 42.79 -7.38
C ILE A 7 -16.79 42.08 -8.30
N LEU A 8 -15.98 42.86 -9.03
CA LEU A 8 -15.02 42.31 -10.00
C LEU A 8 -14.09 41.22 -9.42
N PRO A 9 -13.47 41.38 -8.23
CA PRO A 9 -12.63 40.33 -7.67
C PRO A 9 -13.41 39.05 -7.41
N SER A 10 -14.68 39.13 -7.02
CA SER A 10 -15.52 37.95 -6.78
C SER A 10 -15.88 37.23 -8.09
N ILE A 11 -16.07 37.95 -9.17
CA ILE A 11 -16.26 37.36 -10.50
C ILE A 11 -14.97 36.65 -10.94
N LEU A 12 -13.80 37.30 -10.75
CA LEU A 12 -12.51 36.69 -11.05
C LEU A 12 -12.27 35.43 -10.19
N PHE A 13 -12.58 35.46 -8.89
CA PHE A 13 -12.49 34.28 -8.04
C PHE A 13 -13.36 33.14 -8.53
N LEU A 14 -14.64 33.40 -8.83
CA LEU A 14 -15.55 32.37 -9.35
C LEU A 14 -15.06 31.80 -10.69
N PHE A 15 -14.49 32.66 -11.54
CA PHE A 15 -13.88 32.24 -12.80
C PHE A 15 -12.70 31.30 -12.53
N PHE A 16 -11.69 31.70 -11.74
CA PHE A 16 -10.54 30.86 -11.46
C PHE A 16 -10.90 29.60 -10.66
N PHE A 17 -11.85 29.69 -9.73
CA PHE A 17 -12.30 28.55 -8.95
C PHE A 17 -12.94 27.46 -9.83
N SER A 18 -13.74 27.84 -10.81
CA SER A 18 -14.31 26.90 -11.79
C SER A 18 -13.35 26.53 -12.93
N TYR A 19 -12.40 27.43 -13.27
CA TYR A 19 -11.39 27.16 -14.28
C TYR A 19 -10.43 26.04 -13.91
N GLY A 20 -10.21 25.78 -12.61
CA GLY A 20 -9.42 24.64 -12.14
C GLY A 20 -9.87 23.30 -12.72
N ARG A 21 -11.18 23.12 -12.92
CA ARG A 21 -11.76 21.93 -13.58
C ARG A 21 -11.35 21.86 -15.05
N ILE A 22 -11.50 22.98 -15.77
CA ILE A 22 -11.15 23.06 -17.19
C ILE A 22 -9.64 22.79 -17.36
N LEU A 23 -8.82 23.38 -16.48
CA LEU A 23 -7.38 23.16 -16.46
C LEU A 23 -7.03 21.68 -16.29
N LEU A 24 -7.66 20.99 -15.34
CA LEU A 24 -7.45 19.55 -15.12
C LEU A 24 -7.88 18.72 -16.33
N TYR A 25 -9.03 19.01 -16.93
CA TYR A 25 -9.50 18.29 -18.13
C TYR A 25 -8.51 18.46 -19.29
N LEU A 26 -8.00 19.67 -19.52
CA LEU A 26 -6.99 19.92 -20.54
C LEU A 26 -5.65 19.23 -20.27
N GLN A 27 -5.20 19.23 -19.02
CA GLN A 27 -3.90 18.67 -18.64
C GLN A 27 -3.90 17.14 -18.54
N LYS A 28 -5.08 16.54 -18.32
CA LYS A 28 -5.27 15.08 -18.27
C LYS A 28 -5.79 14.51 -19.59
N ASP A 29 -5.91 15.33 -20.62
CA ASP A 29 -6.43 14.95 -21.94
C ASP A 29 -7.83 14.29 -21.86
N ILE A 30 -8.70 14.84 -21.00
CA ILE A 30 -10.05 14.32 -20.80
C ILE A 30 -10.99 15.00 -21.81
N HIS A 31 -11.39 14.26 -22.81
CA HIS A 31 -12.33 14.71 -23.83
C HIS A 31 -13.76 14.38 -23.43
N VAL A 32 -14.54 15.36 -23.04
CA VAL A 32 -15.94 15.22 -22.65
C VAL A 32 -16.86 16.13 -23.46
N GLY A 33 -18.08 15.67 -23.66
CA GLY A 33 -19.11 16.50 -24.26
C GLY A 33 -19.47 17.71 -23.40
N PHE A 34 -20.00 18.77 -24.01
CA PHE A 34 -20.36 20.03 -23.34
C PHE A 34 -21.23 19.83 -22.08
N THR A 35 -22.18 18.90 -22.13
CA THR A 35 -23.10 18.61 -21.02
C THR A 35 -22.39 18.02 -19.79
N ALA A 36 -21.38 17.18 -20.01
CA ALA A 36 -20.59 16.57 -18.93
C ALA A 36 -19.67 17.57 -18.23
N LEU A 37 -19.20 18.61 -18.94
CA LEU A 37 -18.42 19.69 -18.36
C LEU A 37 -19.28 20.77 -17.71
N TYR A 38 -20.43 21.10 -18.30
CA TYR A 38 -21.28 22.22 -17.88
C TYR A 38 -21.90 22.02 -16.48
N ALA A 39 -22.49 20.86 -16.21
CA ALA A 39 -23.16 20.61 -14.93
C ALA A 39 -22.20 20.64 -13.71
N PRO A 40 -21.03 19.99 -13.72
CA PRO A 40 -20.06 20.11 -12.64
C PRO A 40 -19.49 21.52 -12.47
N THR A 41 -19.26 22.26 -13.58
CA THR A 41 -18.78 23.66 -13.53
C THR A 41 -19.80 24.58 -12.85
N LEU A 42 -21.09 24.38 -13.07
CA LEU A 42 -22.14 25.11 -12.34
C LEU A 42 -22.11 24.81 -10.84
N LYS A 43 -21.83 23.56 -10.44
CA LYS A 43 -21.66 23.22 -9.02
C LYS A 43 -20.46 23.94 -8.42
N ASP A 44 -19.34 24.04 -9.16
CA ASP A 44 -18.16 24.78 -8.72
C ASP A 44 -18.51 26.26 -8.48
N ILE A 45 -19.22 26.90 -9.40
CA ILE A 45 -19.67 28.29 -9.25
C ILE A 45 -20.57 28.43 -8.01
N GLY A 46 -21.53 27.51 -7.82
CA GLY A 46 -22.46 27.52 -6.68
C GLY A 46 -21.72 27.41 -5.34
N ILE A 47 -20.79 26.48 -5.24
CA ILE A 47 -19.93 26.31 -4.04
C ILE A 47 -19.01 27.54 -3.86
N GLY A 48 -18.42 28.07 -4.92
CA GLY A 48 -17.63 29.29 -4.86
C GLY A 48 -18.41 30.48 -4.31
N ILE A 49 -19.68 30.66 -4.72
CA ILE A 49 -20.58 31.69 -4.17
C ILE A 49 -20.81 31.46 -2.67
N LEU A 50 -21.05 30.21 -2.26
CA LEU A 50 -21.28 29.86 -0.86
C LEU A 50 -20.04 30.14 0.00
N ILE A 51 -18.84 29.79 -0.49
CA ILE A 51 -17.57 30.14 0.16
C ILE A 51 -17.44 31.67 0.35
N LEU A 52 -17.73 32.46 -0.69
CA LEU A 52 -17.70 33.91 -0.58
C LEU A 52 -18.70 34.45 0.46
N LEU A 53 -19.90 33.89 0.55
CA LEU A 53 -20.91 34.27 1.53
C LEU A 53 -20.50 33.89 2.97
N VAL A 54 -19.91 32.71 3.18
CA VAL A 54 -19.36 32.25 4.47
C VAL A 54 -18.26 33.21 4.91
N CYS A 55 -17.27 33.46 4.05
CA CYS A 55 -16.16 34.39 4.32
C CYS A 55 -16.68 35.82 4.54
N TYR A 56 -17.66 36.28 3.77
CA TYR A 56 -18.28 37.60 3.96
C TYR A 56 -18.95 37.71 5.33
N ALA A 57 -19.78 36.76 5.74
CA ALA A 57 -20.45 36.78 7.04
C ALA A 57 -19.44 36.81 8.19
N LEU A 58 -18.38 35.99 8.11
CA LEU A 58 -17.32 35.98 9.10
C LEU A 58 -16.52 37.31 9.11
N SER A 59 -16.27 37.92 7.93
CA SER A 59 -15.54 39.20 7.83
C SER A 59 -16.24 40.37 8.52
N LYS A 60 -17.58 40.33 8.63
CA LYS A 60 -18.36 41.32 9.37
C LYS A 60 -18.22 41.16 10.90
N ALA A 61 -17.92 39.96 11.38
CA ALA A 61 -17.66 39.68 12.80
C ALA A 61 -16.16 39.83 13.13
N ASN A 62 -15.29 39.18 12.33
CA ASN A 62 -13.83 39.19 12.50
C ASN A 62 -13.16 39.07 11.14
N LEU A 63 -12.46 40.13 10.72
CA LEU A 63 -11.79 40.20 9.43
C LEU A 63 -10.61 39.22 9.34
N ILE A 64 -9.79 39.13 10.39
CA ILE A 64 -8.60 38.26 10.41
C ILE A 64 -9.05 36.79 10.28
N ALA A 65 -10.02 36.39 11.10
CA ALA A 65 -10.57 35.05 11.03
C ALA A 65 -11.14 34.71 9.61
N SER A 66 -11.74 35.69 8.94
CA SER A 66 -12.23 35.51 7.57
C SER A 66 -11.09 35.29 6.58
N TYR A 67 -9.97 36.01 6.69
CA TYR A 67 -8.80 35.80 5.85
C TYR A 67 -8.13 34.45 6.12
N VAL A 68 -8.03 34.06 7.39
CA VAL A 68 -7.50 32.74 7.75
C VAL A 68 -8.36 31.61 7.17
N LEU A 69 -9.70 31.71 7.30
CA LEU A 69 -10.62 30.74 6.71
C LEU A 69 -10.49 30.69 5.18
N ALA A 70 -10.41 31.85 4.52
CA ALA A 70 -10.25 31.91 3.06
C ALA A 70 -8.91 31.32 2.61
N LEU A 71 -7.82 31.56 3.36
CA LEU A 71 -6.52 30.94 3.11
C LEU A 71 -6.63 29.42 3.20
N VAL A 72 -7.24 28.88 4.27
CA VAL A 72 -7.44 27.44 4.45
C VAL A 72 -8.25 26.85 3.32
N LEU A 73 -9.41 27.43 2.99
CA LEU A 73 -10.27 26.91 1.91
C LEU A 73 -9.61 27.03 0.53
N GLY A 74 -8.88 28.11 0.28
CA GLY A 74 -8.15 28.33 -0.98
C GLY A 74 -7.00 27.32 -1.13
N VAL A 75 -6.18 27.15 -0.09
CA VAL A 75 -5.10 26.15 -0.08
C VAL A 75 -5.66 24.74 -0.23
N PHE A 76 -6.76 24.42 0.45
CA PHE A 76 -7.39 23.11 0.33
C PHE A 76 -7.95 22.84 -1.07
N HIS A 77 -8.51 23.88 -1.73
CA HIS A 77 -8.92 23.77 -3.13
C HIS A 77 -7.72 23.52 -4.05
N LEU A 78 -6.63 24.28 -3.88
CA LEU A 78 -5.39 24.10 -4.66
C LEU A 78 -4.75 22.73 -4.43
N ALA A 79 -4.71 22.27 -3.18
CA ALA A 79 -4.25 20.93 -2.85
C ALA A 79 -5.07 19.85 -3.57
N ASN A 80 -6.40 20.01 -3.66
CA ASN A 80 -7.24 19.10 -4.44
C ASN A 80 -6.91 19.17 -5.95
N VAL A 81 -6.64 20.34 -6.51
CA VAL A 81 -6.26 20.48 -7.94
C VAL A 81 -4.95 19.73 -8.20
N GLU A 82 -3.93 19.92 -7.37
CA GLU A 82 -2.65 19.22 -7.49
C GLU A 82 -2.81 17.70 -7.30
N TYR A 83 -3.60 17.29 -6.30
CA TYR A 83 -3.83 15.88 -5.98
C TYR A 83 -4.59 15.17 -7.10
N ILE A 84 -5.63 15.81 -7.67
CA ILE A 84 -6.36 15.29 -8.83
C ILE A 84 -5.43 15.20 -10.04
N TYR A 85 -4.59 16.21 -10.27
CA TYR A 85 -3.63 16.18 -11.36
C TYR A 85 -2.67 15.01 -11.26
N ALA A 86 -2.10 14.79 -10.07
CA ALA A 86 -1.12 13.74 -9.80
C ALA A 86 -1.76 12.34 -9.75
N LEU A 87 -2.87 12.18 -9.01
CA LEU A 87 -3.39 10.88 -8.56
C LEU A 87 -4.82 10.57 -9.04
N ASP A 88 -5.46 11.48 -9.78
CA ASP A 88 -6.86 11.38 -10.25
C ASP A 88 -7.93 11.40 -9.13
N HIS A 89 -7.56 11.71 -7.90
CA HIS A 89 -8.44 11.71 -6.73
C HIS A 89 -8.38 13.01 -5.95
N VAL A 90 -9.44 13.26 -5.16
CA VAL A 90 -9.47 14.37 -4.19
C VAL A 90 -8.72 13.98 -2.92
N VAL A 91 -8.17 14.99 -2.22
CA VAL A 91 -7.52 14.81 -0.91
C VAL A 91 -8.50 14.23 0.10
N ASN A 92 -8.10 13.21 0.85
CA ASN A 92 -8.84 12.64 1.96
C ASN A 92 -8.21 13.02 3.30
N LEU A 93 -9.01 12.94 4.38
CA LEU A 93 -8.51 13.25 5.72
C LEU A 93 -7.33 12.37 6.15
N LYS A 94 -7.29 11.11 5.71
CA LYS A 94 -6.19 10.17 5.95
C LYS A 94 -4.86 10.60 5.31
N ASP A 95 -4.92 11.32 4.18
CA ASP A 95 -3.73 11.76 3.45
C ASP A 95 -2.94 12.82 4.23
N ILE A 96 -3.56 13.43 5.25
CA ILE A 96 -2.88 14.38 6.16
C ILE A 96 -1.71 13.71 6.89
N THR A 97 -1.78 12.40 7.13
CA THR A 97 -0.67 11.66 7.75
C THR A 97 0.59 11.64 6.89
N MET A 98 0.45 11.67 5.56
CA MET A 98 1.57 11.78 4.63
C MET A 98 2.29 13.13 4.72
N ALA A 99 1.60 14.19 5.17
CA ALA A 99 2.20 15.50 5.39
C ALA A 99 3.20 15.51 6.58
N SER A 100 3.33 14.45 7.35
CA SER A 100 4.36 14.27 8.37
C SER A 100 5.60 13.52 7.87
N ASP A 101 5.56 12.95 6.67
CA ASP A 101 6.68 12.22 6.06
C ASP A 101 7.64 13.21 5.39
N LYS A 102 8.90 13.27 5.86
CA LYS A 102 9.89 14.25 5.40
C LYS A 102 10.27 14.05 3.93
N GLU A 103 10.36 12.81 3.49
CA GLU A 103 10.75 12.46 2.11
C GLU A 103 9.60 12.77 1.14
N PHE A 104 8.36 12.48 1.53
CA PHE A 104 7.19 12.90 0.76
C PHE A 104 7.12 14.43 0.62
N ILE A 105 7.40 15.16 1.71
CA ILE A 105 7.45 16.63 1.69
C ILE A 105 8.55 17.12 0.75
N ALA A 106 9.76 16.57 0.84
CA ALA A 106 10.90 16.99 0.02
C ALA A 106 10.67 16.71 -1.47
N GLY A 107 10.07 15.57 -1.80
CA GLY A 107 9.81 15.15 -3.19
C GLY A 107 8.62 15.86 -3.84
N THR A 108 7.60 16.24 -3.08
CA THR A 108 6.30 16.61 -3.67
C THR A 108 5.75 17.97 -3.20
N LEU A 109 5.86 18.31 -1.92
CA LEU A 109 5.11 19.44 -1.33
C LEU A 109 5.54 20.81 -1.84
N PHE A 110 6.79 20.97 -2.26
CA PHE A 110 7.32 22.25 -2.78
C PHE A 110 7.14 22.41 -4.29
N HIS A 111 6.57 21.41 -4.96
CA HIS A 111 6.27 21.51 -6.38
C HIS A 111 4.82 21.95 -6.58
N VAL A 112 4.64 23.11 -7.23
CA VAL A 112 3.32 23.62 -7.63
C VAL A 112 3.23 23.52 -9.14
N SER A 113 2.38 22.64 -9.66
CA SER A 113 2.22 22.38 -11.10
C SER A 113 1.64 23.59 -11.85
N PHE A 114 0.79 24.38 -11.14
CA PHE A 114 0.06 25.50 -11.75
C PHE A 114 0.28 26.83 -10.98
N PRO A 115 1.52 27.37 -10.89
CA PRO A 115 1.81 28.50 -10.01
C PRO A 115 1.04 29.77 -10.37
N VAL A 116 0.89 30.08 -11.66
CA VAL A 116 0.14 31.28 -12.13
C VAL A 116 -1.34 31.18 -11.74
N TYR A 117 -1.95 30.02 -11.97
CA TYR A 117 -3.33 29.75 -11.58
C TYR A 117 -3.51 29.90 -10.07
N SER A 118 -2.64 29.31 -9.29
CA SER A 118 -2.67 29.34 -7.82
C SER A 118 -2.60 30.76 -7.27
N ILE A 119 -1.68 31.58 -7.80
CA ILE A 119 -1.55 32.99 -7.42
C ILE A 119 -2.81 33.79 -7.76
N LEU A 120 -3.35 33.62 -8.98
CA LEU A 120 -4.52 34.37 -9.42
C LEU A 120 -5.78 33.97 -8.63
N LEU A 121 -5.98 32.69 -8.34
CA LEU A 121 -7.07 32.20 -7.48
C LEU A 121 -6.99 32.83 -6.09
N MET A 122 -5.83 32.72 -5.42
CA MET A 122 -5.65 33.23 -4.06
C MET A 122 -5.77 34.75 -3.99
N ALA A 123 -5.15 35.47 -4.91
CA ALA A 123 -5.25 36.93 -4.96
C ALA A 123 -6.69 37.40 -5.18
N SER A 124 -7.44 36.76 -6.09
CA SER A 124 -8.85 37.09 -6.34
C SER A 124 -9.75 36.79 -5.14
N LEU A 125 -9.51 35.67 -4.41
CA LEU A 125 -10.25 35.32 -3.19
C LEU A 125 -10.02 36.33 -2.07
N MET A 126 -8.75 36.69 -1.80
CA MET A 126 -8.40 37.68 -0.77
C MET A 126 -8.95 39.08 -1.09
N ALA A 127 -8.82 39.49 -2.35
CA ALA A 127 -9.41 40.75 -2.81
C ALA A 127 -10.95 40.76 -2.72
N SER A 128 -11.59 39.59 -2.97
CA SER A 128 -13.06 39.46 -2.84
C SER A 128 -13.53 39.76 -1.43
N ILE A 129 -12.89 39.25 -0.41
CA ILE A 129 -13.24 39.51 1.00
C ILE A 129 -13.09 40.99 1.32
N PHE A 130 -11.99 41.59 0.90
CA PHE A 130 -11.72 43.03 1.14
C PHE A 130 -12.79 43.92 0.54
N PHE A 131 -13.19 43.67 -0.73
CA PHE A 131 -14.16 44.51 -1.41
C PHE A 131 -15.61 44.19 -1.04
N LEU A 132 -15.96 42.88 -0.90
CA LEU A 132 -17.33 42.47 -0.49
C LEU A 132 -17.70 43.00 0.90
N ARG A 133 -16.73 43.08 1.83
CA ARG A 133 -16.97 43.64 3.16
C ARG A 133 -17.50 45.08 3.10
N LYS A 134 -17.17 45.84 2.04
CA LYS A 134 -17.64 47.23 1.86
C LYS A 134 -19.09 47.27 1.37
N LEU A 135 -19.66 46.15 0.90
CA LEU A 135 -21.05 46.07 0.44
C LEU A 135 -21.99 45.67 1.59
N PRO A 136 -23.21 46.19 1.62
CA PRO A 136 -24.24 45.80 2.61
C PRO A 136 -25.06 44.62 2.11
N LEU A 137 -24.42 43.47 1.86
CA LEU A 137 -25.15 42.26 1.39
C LEU A 137 -26.15 41.76 2.47
N PHE A 138 -25.71 41.79 3.75
CA PHE A 138 -26.59 41.54 4.89
C PHE A 138 -26.65 42.79 5.77
N LYS A 139 -27.82 43.24 6.13
CA LYS A 139 -28.05 44.34 7.09
C LYS A 139 -28.18 43.83 8.53
N LEU A 140 -27.24 43.00 8.97
CA LEU A 140 -27.25 42.45 10.31
C LEU A 140 -26.68 43.46 11.31
N LYS A 141 -27.42 43.78 12.36
CA LYS A 141 -27.15 44.90 13.27
C LYS A 141 -25.98 44.70 14.24
N THR A 142 -25.62 43.42 14.53
CA THR A 142 -24.59 43.12 15.54
C THR A 142 -23.62 42.03 15.08
N LYS A 143 -22.42 41.98 15.70
CA LYS A 143 -21.43 40.90 15.48
C LYS A 143 -22.02 39.51 15.75
N ARG A 144 -22.91 39.39 16.74
CA ARG A 144 -23.58 38.13 17.10
C ARG A 144 -24.43 37.57 15.94
N TYR A 145 -25.20 38.41 15.28
CA TYR A 145 -25.99 37.97 14.12
C TYR A 145 -25.14 37.60 12.92
N ASN A 146 -23.99 38.28 12.72
CA ASN A 146 -23.05 37.90 11.66
C ASN A 146 -22.39 36.54 11.95
N LEU A 147 -22.09 36.21 13.21
CA LEU A 147 -21.61 34.88 13.58
C LEU A 147 -22.68 33.81 13.42
N LEU A 148 -23.93 34.10 13.74
CA LEU A 148 -25.05 33.17 13.49
C LEU A 148 -25.25 32.92 11.98
N ALA A 149 -25.17 33.98 11.17
CA ALA A 149 -25.22 33.86 9.71
C ALA A 149 -24.05 33.04 9.16
N PHE A 150 -22.84 33.27 9.68
CA PHE A 150 -21.67 32.47 9.34
C PHE A 150 -21.89 31.00 9.71
N ALA A 151 -22.30 30.69 10.93
CA ALA A 151 -22.56 29.34 11.37
C ALA A 151 -23.62 28.63 10.52
N GLY A 152 -24.72 29.32 10.21
CA GLY A 152 -25.78 28.78 9.34
C GLY A 152 -25.32 28.51 7.92
N LEU A 153 -24.54 29.41 7.33
CA LEU A 153 -23.98 29.22 5.98
C LEU A 153 -22.91 28.12 5.96
N LEU A 154 -22.10 28.00 7.02
CA LEU A 154 -21.13 26.93 7.15
C LEU A 154 -21.79 25.56 7.28
N ILE A 155 -22.84 25.45 8.13
CA ILE A 155 -23.63 24.22 8.25
C ILE A 155 -24.26 23.87 6.90
N LEU A 156 -24.87 24.84 6.21
CA LEU A 156 -25.44 24.62 4.88
C LEU A 156 -24.37 24.10 3.89
N TYR A 157 -23.18 24.69 3.93
CA TYR A 157 -22.06 24.24 3.09
C TYR A 157 -21.66 22.80 3.41
N LEU A 158 -21.53 22.43 4.68
CA LEU A 158 -21.17 21.06 5.09
C LEU A 158 -22.25 20.04 4.70
N VAL A 159 -23.54 20.40 4.87
CA VAL A 159 -24.66 19.54 4.43
C VAL A 159 -24.61 19.29 2.92
N ILE A 160 -24.43 20.36 2.13
CA ILE A 160 -24.31 20.25 0.67
C ILE A 160 -23.07 19.40 0.29
N ALA A 161 -21.94 19.60 0.98
CA ALA A 161 -20.73 18.86 0.72
C ALA A 161 -20.89 17.35 0.97
N VAL A 162 -21.49 16.97 2.10
CA VAL A 162 -21.73 15.54 2.44
C VAL A 162 -22.71 14.88 1.47
N GLN A 163 -23.67 15.63 0.92
CA GLN A 163 -24.65 15.12 -0.06
C GLN A 163 -24.16 15.19 -1.51
N SER A 164 -22.98 15.79 -1.76
CA SER A 164 -22.43 15.90 -3.12
C SER A 164 -21.87 14.55 -3.62
N SER A 165 -21.53 14.49 -4.91
CA SER A 165 -20.77 13.35 -5.45
C SER A 165 -19.37 13.30 -4.86
N GLY A 166 -18.89 12.10 -4.49
CA GLY A 166 -17.51 11.86 -4.10
C GLY A 166 -16.54 11.82 -5.27
N ASP A 167 -17.05 11.66 -6.49
CA ASP A 167 -16.27 11.72 -7.71
C ASP A 167 -16.02 13.19 -8.12
N TRP A 168 -14.78 13.58 -8.29
CA TRP A 168 -14.40 14.94 -8.66
C TRP A 168 -14.89 15.37 -10.05
N LYS A 169 -15.11 14.41 -10.97
CA LYS A 169 -15.65 14.67 -12.30
C LYS A 169 -17.12 15.17 -12.22
N ASN A 170 -17.86 14.69 -11.23
CA ASN A 170 -19.29 14.99 -11.04
C ASN A 170 -19.61 15.94 -9.88
N GLY A 171 -18.68 16.10 -8.93
CA GLY A 171 -18.80 16.95 -7.74
C GLY A 171 -17.86 18.15 -7.78
N ASN A 172 -18.02 19.10 -6.84
CA ASN A 172 -17.02 20.11 -6.54
C ASN A 172 -15.86 19.46 -5.76
N PHE A 173 -14.61 19.81 -6.04
CA PHE A 173 -13.41 19.17 -5.48
C PHE A 173 -13.41 19.17 -3.94
N VAL A 174 -13.62 20.32 -3.32
CA VAL A 174 -13.64 20.44 -1.86
C VAL A 174 -14.81 19.67 -1.25
N SER A 175 -15.99 19.73 -1.89
CA SER A 175 -17.15 18.98 -1.44
C SER A 175 -16.98 17.47 -1.59
N ALA A 176 -16.38 17.01 -2.68
CA ALA A 176 -16.05 15.61 -2.91
C ALA A 176 -15.05 15.10 -1.85
N SER A 177 -14.03 15.90 -1.54
CA SER A 177 -13.04 15.60 -0.51
C SER A 177 -13.69 15.45 0.89
N ILE A 178 -14.58 16.39 1.27
CA ILE A 178 -15.31 16.31 2.54
C ILE A 178 -16.19 15.05 2.58
N ARG A 179 -16.95 14.79 1.51
CA ARG A 179 -17.81 13.62 1.42
C ARG A 179 -17.05 12.31 1.56
N ASN A 180 -15.95 12.16 0.82
CA ASN A 180 -15.13 10.94 0.87
C ASN A 180 -14.49 10.77 2.25
N SER A 181 -14.03 11.86 2.88
CA SER A 181 -13.51 11.81 4.24
C SER A 181 -14.58 11.38 5.25
N VAL A 182 -15.81 11.90 5.15
CA VAL A 182 -16.94 11.50 6.01
C VAL A 182 -17.31 10.03 5.73
N ALA A 183 -17.38 9.61 4.48
CA ALA A 183 -17.68 8.23 4.11
C ALA A 183 -16.69 7.25 4.74
N LEU A 184 -15.39 7.53 4.63
CA LEU A 184 -14.32 6.71 5.24
C LEU A 184 -14.41 6.63 6.78
N LEU A 185 -14.88 7.70 7.44
CA LEU A 185 -15.05 7.72 8.90
C LEU A 185 -16.33 7.03 9.39
N THR A 186 -17.36 6.99 8.55
CA THR A 186 -18.70 6.49 8.93
C THR A 186 -19.01 5.11 8.35
N PHE A 187 -18.23 4.65 7.39
CA PHE A 187 -18.42 3.33 6.81
C PHE A 187 -18.09 2.26 7.86
N ASN A 188 -19.10 1.48 8.24
CA ASN A 188 -18.95 0.35 9.13
C ASN A 188 -18.94 -0.94 8.30
N GLU A 189 -17.82 -1.65 8.34
CA GLU A 189 -17.65 -2.89 7.58
C GLU A 189 -18.44 -4.02 8.24
N GLU A 190 -19.43 -4.55 7.53
CA GLU A 190 -20.18 -5.76 7.94
C GLU A 190 -19.42 -7.04 7.60
N ALA A 191 -18.13 -7.06 7.83
CA ALA A 191 -17.30 -8.23 7.60
C ALA A 191 -17.46 -9.27 8.71
N LEU A 192 -17.20 -10.53 8.37
CA LEU A 192 -17.06 -11.57 9.39
C LEU A 192 -15.74 -11.38 10.15
N THR A 193 -15.74 -11.62 11.43
CA THR A 193 -14.54 -11.63 12.28
C THR A 193 -14.05 -13.05 12.56
N ASP A 194 -14.95 -14.03 12.43
CA ASP A 194 -14.64 -15.46 12.49
C ASP A 194 -14.63 -16.00 11.05
N TYR A 195 -13.44 -16.28 10.53
CA TYR A 195 -13.26 -16.64 9.14
C TYR A 195 -13.49 -18.13 8.89
N PRO A 196 -14.11 -18.49 7.73
CA PRO A 196 -14.17 -19.90 7.31
C PRO A 196 -12.78 -20.54 7.31
N PRO A 197 -12.61 -21.79 7.73
CA PRO A 197 -11.31 -22.47 7.75
C PRO A 197 -10.60 -22.56 6.39
N ASP A 198 -11.38 -22.50 5.31
CA ASP A 198 -10.90 -22.58 3.93
C ASP A 198 -10.90 -21.21 3.21
N ILE A 199 -10.98 -20.09 3.96
CA ILE A 199 -11.06 -18.73 3.37
C ILE A 199 -9.88 -18.45 2.45
N GLU A 200 -8.69 -18.87 2.82
CA GLU A 200 -7.49 -18.67 2.00
C GLU A 200 -7.64 -19.32 0.62
N ARG A 201 -8.17 -20.56 0.60
CA ARG A 201 -8.46 -21.26 -0.65
C ARG A 201 -9.59 -20.60 -1.45
N GLN A 202 -10.55 -19.96 -0.78
CA GLN A 202 -11.63 -19.24 -1.46
C GLN A 202 -11.15 -17.91 -2.10
N ILE A 203 -10.15 -17.26 -1.51
CA ILE A 203 -9.57 -16.01 -2.00
C ILE A 203 -8.51 -16.29 -3.07
N ASN A 204 -7.66 -17.27 -2.81
CA ASN A 204 -6.65 -17.74 -3.76
C ASN A 204 -7.24 -18.85 -4.62
N THR A 205 -6.77 -18.93 -5.83
CA THR A 205 -7.22 -19.97 -6.76
C THR A 205 -6.95 -21.36 -6.23
N SER A 206 -7.93 -22.25 -6.38
CA SER A 206 -7.80 -23.66 -6.07
C SER A 206 -7.19 -24.51 -7.20
N GLN A 207 -6.92 -23.90 -8.35
CA GLN A 207 -6.30 -24.60 -9.50
C GLN A 207 -4.85 -24.91 -9.21
N GLN A 208 -4.46 -26.17 -9.42
CA GLN A 208 -3.08 -26.57 -9.30
C GLN A 208 -2.28 -26.07 -10.48
N LEU A 209 -0.98 -25.83 -10.30
CA LEU A 209 -0.10 -25.38 -11.36
C LEU A 209 -0.19 -26.28 -12.61
N LYS A 210 -0.16 -27.58 -12.44
CA LYS A 210 -0.26 -28.60 -13.49
C LYS A 210 -1.61 -28.66 -14.25
N ASP A 211 -2.67 -28.03 -13.74
CA ASP A 211 -3.96 -27.98 -14.42
C ASP A 211 -3.94 -26.99 -15.59
N GLY A 212 -2.91 -26.15 -15.68
CA GLY A 212 -2.72 -25.20 -16.78
C GLY A 212 -1.81 -25.75 -17.88
N GLU A 213 -2.20 -25.54 -19.14
CA GLU A 213 -1.37 -25.84 -20.31
C GLU A 213 -0.19 -24.86 -20.37
N TYR A 214 1.04 -25.40 -20.41
CA TYR A 214 2.26 -24.57 -20.49
C TYR A 214 2.40 -23.92 -21.87
N LEU A 215 2.56 -22.63 -21.93
CA LEU A 215 2.54 -21.82 -23.15
C LEU A 215 3.91 -21.64 -23.80
N LEU A 216 4.99 -21.88 -23.04
CA LEU A 216 6.34 -21.67 -23.55
C LEU A 216 6.89 -22.91 -24.19
N ASN A 217 7.57 -22.75 -25.35
CA ASN A 217 8.20 -23.85 -26.07
C ASN A 217 9.62 -24.10 -25.55
N ASN A 218 9.99 -25.37 -25.41
CA ASN A 218 11.39 -25.81 -25.21
C ASN A 218 12.16 -25.15 -24.05
N HIS A 219 11.49 -24.90 -22.93
CA HIS A 219 12.19 -24.39 -21.75
C HIS A 219 13.19 -25.44 -21.23
N THR A 220 14.49 -25.19 -21.43
CA THR A 220 15.56 -26.09 -21.02
C THR A 220 16.56 -25.37 -20.10
N GLY A 221 16.54 -25.74 -18.83
CA GLY A 221 17.55 -25.30 -17.86
C GLY A 221 17.26 -23.97 -17.16
N LYS A 222 18.13 -23.62 -16.24
CA LYS A 222 18.03 -22.40 -15.44
C LYS A 222 18.43 -21.18 -16.24
N LYS A 223 17.52 -20.26 -16.42
CA LYS A 223 17.69 -18.99 -17.12
C LYS A 223 17.85 -17.84 -16.12
N ASN A 224 18.46 -16.76 -16.55
CA ASN A 224 18.43 -15.51 -15.81
C ASN A 224 17.02 -14.89 -15.86
N ILE A 225 16.71 -14.07 -14.87
CA ILE A 225 15.41 -13.38 -14.78
C ILE A 225 15.67 -11.89 -14.50
N LEU A 226 15.20 -11.04 -15.40
CA LEU A 226 15.24 -9.59 -15.26
C LEU A 226 13.80 -9.06 -15.17
N MET A 227 13.40 -8.51 -14.04
CA MET A 227 12.08 -7.90 -13.86
C MET A 227 12.24 -6.38 -13.84
N VAL A 228 11.75 -5.71 -14.88
CA VAL A 228 11.70 -4.25 -15.00
C VAL A 228 10.32 -3.80 -14.55
N VAL A 229 10.26 -3.21 -13.36
CA VAL A 229 9.05 -2.67 -12.76
C VAL A 229 8.95 -1.19 -13.13
N MET A 230 7.87 -0.84 -13.85
CA MET A 230 7.63 0.50 -14.38
C MET A 230 6.64 1.24 -13.48
N GLU A 231 7.11 2.31 -12.85
CA GLU A 231 6.35 3.16 -11.94
C GLU A 231 5.08 3.72 -12.58
N GLY A 232 3.92 3.32 -12.07
CA GLY A 232 2.62 3.89 -12.37
C GLY A 232 2.10 3.74 -13.79
N ILE A 233 2.60 2.80 -14.61
CA ILE A 233 2.25 2.67 -16.03
C ILE A 233 0.93 1.90 -16.23
N PRO A 234 -0.12 2.56 -16.78
CA PRO A 234 -1.38 1.89 -17.11
C PRO A 234 -1.26 0.85 -18.22
N GLY A 235 -2.02 -0.24 -18.10
CA GLY A 235 -2.13 -1.27 -19.11
C GLY A 235 -2.60 -0.77 -20.48
N ALA A 236 -3.38 0.32 -20.49
CA ALA A 236 -3.82 0.98 -21.72
C ALA A 236 -2.69 1.59 -22.57
N TYR A 237 -1.48 1.73 -22.02
CA TYR A 237 -0.33 2.26 -22.78
C TYR A 237 0.43 1.17 -23.54
N SER A 238 0.13 -0.11 -23.30
CA SER A 238 0.65 -1.22 -24.08
C SER A 238 0.00 -1.28 -25.46
N PRO A 239 0.76 -1.21 -26.58
CA PRO A 239 0.19 -1.35 -27.92
C PRO A 239 -0.60 -2.64 -28.12
N ALA A 240 -0.08 -3.77 -27.60
CA ALA A 240 -0.74 -5.07 -27.70
C ALA A 240 -2.07 -5.11 -26.93
N ASN A 241 -2.16 -4.47 -25.75
CA ASN A 241 -3.41 -4.38 -25.00
C ASN A 241 -4.45 -3.52 -25.75
N GLN A 242 -3.99 -2.38 -26.34
CA GLN A 242 -4.87 -1.51 -27.12
C GLN A 242 -5.49 -2.26 -28.32
N GLU A 243 -4.67 -3.06 -29.01
CA GLU A 243 -5.11 -3.86 -30.14
C GLU A 243 -6.07 -4.97 -29.70
N PHE A 244 -5.69 -5.77 -28.71
CA PHE A 244 -6.48 -6.91 -28.24
C PHE A 244 -7.85 -6.50 -27.67
N LEU A 245 -7.87 -5.49 -26.80
CA LEU A 245 -9.09 -5.04 -26.13
C LEU A 245 -9.90 -4.02 -26.93
N ASN A 246 -9.36 -3.54 -28.07
CA ASN A 246 -9.93 -2.46 -28.87
C ASN A 246 -10.18 -1.19 -28.02
N ILE A 247 -9.18 -0.81 -27.21
CA ILE A 247 -9.20 0.39 -26.37
C ILE A 247 -8.10 1.34 -26.86
N PRO A 248 -8.40 2.23 -27.83
CA PRO A 248 -7.38 3.15 -28.34
C PRO A 248 -6.93 4.15 -27.28
N ASN A 249 -5.65 4.46 -27.27
CA ASN A 249 -5.05 5.48 -26.42
C ASN A 249 -3.95 6.22 -27.21
N ASP A 250 -3.86 7.54 -27.04
CA ASP A 250 -2.85 8.37 -27.73
C ASP A 250 -1.45 8.15 -27.16
N ILE A 251 -1.36 7.74 -25.89
CA ILE A 251 -0.09 7.41 -25.24
C ILE A 251 0.23 5.93 -25.49
N LYS A 252 1.43 5.65 -26.02
CA LYS A 252 1.89 4.30 -26.35
C LYS A 252 3.32 4.05 -25.90
N MET A 253 3.53 2.93 -25.24
CA MET A 253 4.85 2.36 -24.93
C MET A 253 5.36 1.56 -26.13
N SER A 254 5.65 2.26 -27.25
CA SER A 254 6.08 1.63 -28.51
C SER A 254 7.41 0.90 -28.42
N SER A 255 8.21 1.12 -27.38
CA SER A 255 9.39 0.30 -27.08
C SER A 255 9.06 -1.17 -26.91
N LEU A 256 7.85 -1.50 -26.41
CA LEU A 256 7.39 -2.88 -26.26
C LEU A 256 7.11 -3.57 -27.59
N ASP A 257 6.94 -2.83 -28.69
CA ASP A 257 6.82 -3.45 -30.03
C ASP A 257 8.12 -4.12 -30.49
N LYS A 258 9.29 -3.71 -29.92
CA LYS A 258 10.58 -4.34 -30.23
C LYS A 258 10.65 -5.81 -29.80
N ILE A 259 9.91 -6.17 -28.76
CA ILE A 259 9.96 -7.51 -28.16
C ILE A 259 8.80 -8.41 -28.64
N LYS A 260 7.90 -7.91 -29.48
CA LYS A 260 6.63 -8.57 -29.76
C LYS A 260 6.78 -9.97 -30.36
N ASP A 261 7.81 -10.22 -31.16
CA ASP A 261 7.99 -11.51 -31.86
C ASP A 261 8.46 -12.64 -30.91
N HIS A 262 8.80 -12.31 -29.69
CA HIS A 262 9.20 -13.24 -28.63
C HIS A 262 8.59 -12.86 -27.28
N SER A 263 7.29 -12.55 -27.27
CA SER A 263 6.64 -12.01 -26.05
C SER A 263 5.34 -12.73 -25.67
N LEU A 264 5.10 -12.79 -24.37
CA LEU A 264 3.82 -13.14 -23.78
C LEU A 264 3.23 -11.90 -23.10
N ILE A 265 1.99 -11.57 -23.45
CA ILE A 265 1.27 -10.39 -23.00
C ILE A 265 0.04 -10.81 -22.19
N LEU A 266 -0.23 -10.09 -21.10
CA LEU A 266 -1.46 -10.23 -20.30
C LEU A 266 -2.31 -8.96 -20.43
N PRO A 267 -3.32 -8.92 -21.28
CA PRO A 267 -4.20 -7.75 -21.42
C PRO A 267 -4.99 -7.45 -20.15
N ASN A 268 -5.32 -8.50 -19.38
CA ASN A 268 -6.11 -8.43 -18.15
C ASN A 268 -5.21 -8.53 -16.87
N TYR A 269 -4.08 -7.81 -16.85
CA TYR A 269 -3.16 -7.79 -15.72
C TYR A 269 -3.57 -6.76 -14.68
N ILE A 270 -3.77 -7.22 -13.43
CA ILE A 270 -4.23 -6.42 -12.29
C ILE A 270 -3.07 -6.02 -11.39
N THR A 271 -2.97 -4.72 -11.11
CA THR A 271 -2.28 -4.21 -9.93
C THR A 271 -3.26 -4.20 -8.76
N HIS A 272 -3.01 -5.01 -7.72
CA HIS A 272 -3.99 -5.23 -6.64
C HIS A 272 -4.33 -3.97 -5.84
N ASN A 273 -3.44 -2.98 -5.89
CA ASN A 273 -3.64 -1.68 -5.28
C ASN A 273 -2.82 -0.64 -6.07
N ASN A 274 -3.14 0.63 -5.89
CA ASN A 274 -2.46 1.73 -6.58
C ASN A 274 -1.47 2.46 -5.66
N GLN A 275 -0.51 1.71 -5.11
CA GLN A 275 0.66 2.19 -4.36
C GLN A 275 1.86 1.29 -4.63
N THR A 276 3.00 1.88 -4.96
CA THR A 276 4.28 1.20 -5.25
C THR A 276 4.65 0.16 -4.20
N ILE A 277 4.59 0.50 -2.90
CA ILE A 277 5.00 -0.42 -1.83
C ILE A 277 4.10 -1.67 -1.76
N ARG A 278 2.82 -1.54 -2.10
CA ARG A 278 1.85 -2.63 -2.14
C ARG A 278 2.08 -3.52 -3.36
N GLY A 279 2.35 -2.90 -4.52
CA GLY A 279 2.70 -3.63 -5.74
C GLY A 279 4.00 -4.41 -5.57
N MET A 280 5.04 -3.78 -5.06
CA MET A 280 6.33 -4.44 -4.79
C MET A 280 6.19 -5.58 -3.77
N TYR A 281 5.36 -5.40 -2.73
CA TYR A 281 5.05 -6.48 -1.81
C TYR A 281 4.47 -7.69 -2.56
N SER A 282 3.42 -7.50 -3.38
CA SER A 282 2.79 -8.60 -4.12
C SER A 282 3.73 -9.28 -5.11
N LEU A 283 4.56 -8.52 -5.83
CA LEU A 283 5.53 -9.06 -6.78
C LEU A 283 6.58 -9.95 -6.11
N VAL A 284 6.97 -9.62 -4.86
CA VAL A 284 8.00 -10.35 -4.12
C VAL A 284 7.42 -11.49 -3.30
N SER A 285 6.21 -11.32 -2.77
CA SER A 285 5.58 -12.29 -1.86
C SER A 285 4.66 -13.31 -2.53
N GLY A 286 4.14 -13.00 -3.72
CA GLY A 286 3.09 -13.81 -4.33
C GLY A 286 1.75 -13.75 -3.59
N ASP A 287 1.53 -12.71 -2.78
CA ASP A 287 0.37 -12.59 -1.92
C ASP A 287 -0.39 -11.27 -2.18
N TYR A 288 -1.61 -11.18 -1.72
CA TYR A 288 -2.36 -9.94 -1.74
C TYR A 288 -1.75 -8.90 -0.79
N PRO A 289 -1.61 -7.63 -1.21
CA PRO A 289 -1.23 -6.56 -0.31
C PRO A 289 -2.43 -6.14 0.55
N LYS A 290 -2.21 -5.32 1.56
CA LYS A 290 -3.31 -4.64 2.25
C LYS A 290 -4.24 -3.95 1.26
N MET A 291 -5.56 -4.12 1.46
CA MET A 291 -6.61 -3.52 0.65
C MET A 291 -7.23 -2.29 1.31
N ASP A 292 -6.88 -2.02 2.55
CA ASP A 292 -7.38 -0.87 3.30
C ASP A 292 -6.89 0.47 2.74
N ALA A 293 -7.44 1.55 3.24
CA ALA A 293 -7.07 2.89 2.83
C ALA A 293 -5.89 3.48 3.64
N SER A 294 -5.17 2.69 4.45
CA SER A 294 -3.95 3.11 5.14
C SER A 294 -2.78 3.27 4.16
N THR A 295 -1.68 3.85 4.63
CA THR A 295 -0.41 3.87 3.88
C THR A 295 0.60 3.02 4.65
N PRO A 296 0.69 1.70 4.35
CA PRO A 296 1.60 0.84 5.07
C PRO A 296 3.05 1.23 4.75
N LYS A 297 3.88 1.20 5.78
CA LYS A 297 5.33 1.19 5.60
C LYS A 297 5.79 -0.25 5.35
N ALA A 298 6.89 -0.43 4.65
CA ALA A 298 7.40 -1.78 4.35
C ALA A 298 7.69 -2.62 5.61
N TYR A 299 8.04 -1.99 6.73
CA TYR A 299 8.25 -2.71 7.99
C TYR A 299 6.99 -3.44 8.50
N GLU A 300 5.78 -2.97 8.16
CA GLU A 300 4.54 -3.65 8.53
C GLU A 300 4.47 -5.07 7.90
N TYR A 301 5.00 -5.21 6.69
CA TYR A 301 5.12 -6.52 6.04
C TYR A 301 6.22 -7.39 6.65
N LEU A 302 7.24 -6.77 7.27
CA LEU A 302 8.30 -7.50 7.97
C LEU A 302 7.85 -8.08 9.31
N GLN A 303 6.70 -7.64 9.84
CA GLN A 303 6.11 -8.15 11.09
C GLN A 303 5.42 -9.50 10.92
N LYS A 304 5.25 -10.00 9.69
CA LYS A 304 4.80 -11.37 9.47
C LYS A 304 5.76 -12.38 10.10
N ASP A 305 5.23 -13.58 10.34
CA ASP A 305 5.99 -14.75 10.82
C ASP A 305 7.38 -14.80 10.11
N PRO A 306 8.50 -14.90 10.84
CA PRO A 306 9.82 -15.00 10.24
C PRO A 306 9.96 -16.14 9.22
N SER A 307 9.23 -17.25 9.37
CA SER A 307 9.18 -18.32 8.40
C SER A 307 8.64 -17.87 7.04
N TYR A 308 7.75 -16.89 7.02
CA TYR A 308 7.21 -16.30 5.81
C TYR A 308 8.30 -15.66 4.92
N ARG A 309 9.37 -15.13 5.52
CA ARG A 309 10.49 -14.55 4.76
C ARG A 309 11.22 -15.58 3.90
N GLU A 310 11.22 -16.83 4.30
CA GLU A 310 11.81 -17.94 3.52
C GLU A 310 10.95 -18.32 2.30
N GLU A 311 9.70 -17.89 2.26
CA GLU A 311 8.76 -18.09 1.16
C GLU A 311 8.76 -16.93 0.13
N LEU A 312 9.55 -15.86 0.37
CA LEU A 312 9.65 -14.74 -0.54
C LEU A 312 10.51 -15.08 -1.77
N LEU A 313 10.15 -14.52 -2.91
CA LEU A 313 10.73 -14.83 -4.22
C LEU A 313 12.27 -14.83 -4.24
N PRO A 314 12.98 -13.80 -3.70
CA PRO A 314 14.45 -13.82 -3.72
C PRO A 314 15.04 -15.01 -2.95
N LYS A 315 14.46 -15.37 -1.79
CA LYS A 315 14.88 -16.53 -0.99
C LYS A 315 14.66 -17.84 -1.75
N LEU A 316 13.47 -18.00 -2.33
CA LEU A 316 13.12 -19.20 -3.08
C LEU A 316 14.01 -19.40 -4.31
N LEU A 317 14.38 -18.33 -5.00
CA LEU A 317 15.31 -18.37 -6.12
C LEU A 317 16.76 -18.63 -5.65
N LYS A 318 17.20 -18.04 -4.52
CA LYS A 318 18.52 -18.36 -3.92
C LYS A 318 18.63 -19.83 -3.58
N ASN A 319 17.60 -20.43 -3.01
CA ASN A 319 17.57 -21.88 -2.71
C ASN A 319 17.70 -22.74 -3.97
N ARG A 320 17.39 -22.16 -5.15
CA ARG A 320 17.61 -22.75 -6.48
C ARG A 320 18.94 -22.40 -7.11
N GLY A 321 19.79 -21.65 -6.39
CA GLY A 321 21.17 -21.29 -6.80
C GLY A 321 21.29 -19.98 -7.56
N TYR A 322 20.28 -19.11 -7.55
CA TYR A 322 20.33 -17.78 -8.15
C TYR A 322 21.11 -16.79 -7.27
N ASN A 323 21.84 -15.87 -7.89
CA ASN A 323 22.23 -14.62 -7.26
C ASN A 323 21.07 -13.60 -7.44
N THR A 324 20.84 -12.73 -6.44
CA THR A 324 19.69 -11.84 -6.47
C THR A 324 20.07 -10.39 -6.25
N ALA A 325 19.48 -9.46 -7.01
CA ALA A 325 19.67 -8.02 -6.87
C ALA A 325 18.34 -7.26 -6.97
N PHE A 326 18.19 -6.24 -6.12
CA PHE A 326 17.15 -5.24 -6.21
C PHE A 326 17.79 -3.88 -6.51
N ILE A 327 17.31 -3.18 -7.53
CA ILE A 327 17.86 -1.91 -8.02
C ILE A 327 16.69 -0.94 -8.18
N GLN A 328 16.63 0.14 -7.39
CA GLN A 328 15.58 1.13 -7.57
C GLN A 328 16.15 2.53 -7.83
N ALA A 329 15.41 3.32 -8.59
CA ALA A 329 15.78 4.70 -8.88
C ALA A 329 15.58 5.62 -7.66
N ALA A 330 14.55 5.40 -6.83
CA ALA A 330 14.29 6.17 -5.62
C ALA A 330 15.23 5.79 -4.46
N GLU A 331 15.31 6.63 -3.43
CA GLU A 331 16.06 6.33 -2.22
C GLU A 331 15.46 5.15 -1.44
N LEU A 332 16.33 4.33 -0.83
CA LEU A 332 15.91 3.10 -0.13
C LEU A 332 15.17 3.37 1.19
N GLU A 333 15.41 4.51 1.81
CA GLU A 333 14.78 4.90 3.08
C GLU A 333 13.27 5.13 2.94
N TYR A 334 12.84 5.63 1.76
CA TYR A 334 11.43 5.91 1.53
C TYR A 334 10.58 4.65 1.67
N MET A 335 9.57 4.71 2.55
CA MET A 335 8.71 3.58 2.92
C MET A 335 9.46 2.37 3.49
N SER A 336 10.73 2.53 3.94
CA SER A 336 11.60 1.45 4.43
C SER A 336 11.77 0.30 3.40
N LYS A 337 11.76 0.64 2.11
CA LYS A 337 11.88 -0.38 1.04
C LYS A 337 13.20 -1.12 1.07
N GLY A 338 14.30 -0.43 1.41
CA GLY A 338 15.62 -1.06 1.56
C GLY A 338 15.66 -2.17 2.60
N ASP A 339 15.08 -1.90 3.78
CA ASP A 339 14.97 -2.89 4.86
C ASP A 339 14.11 -4.08 4.44
N PHE A 340 12.98 -3.80 3.78
CA PHE A 340 12.09 -4.85 3.28
C PHE A 340 12.78 -5.74 2.25
N MET A 341 13.45 -5.17 1.24
CA MET A 341 14.12 -5.94 0.18
C MET A 341 15.31 -6.74 0.71
N THR A 342 16.05 -6.17 1.68
CA THR A 342 17.13 -6.88 2.37
C THR A 342 16.56 -8.07 3.16
N ALA A 343 15.50 -7.87 3.92
CA ALA A 343 14.84 -8.93 4.68
C ALA A 343 14.16 -9.98 3.78
N ALA A 344 13.68 -9.57 2.60
CA ALA A 344 13.17 -10.48 1.58
C ALA A 344 14.24 -11.39 0.98
N GLY A 345 15.52 -11.07 1.20
CA GLY A 345 16.64 -11.94 0.87
C GLY A 345 17.39 -11.60 -0.41
N PHE A 346 17.24 -10.41 -0.96
CA PHE A 346 18.11 -9.95 -2.04
C PHE A 346 19.57 -9.86 -1.54
N ASP A 347 20.51 -10.37 -2.34
CA ASP A 347 21.97 -10.32 -2.02
C ASP A 347 22.52 -8.91 -2.16
N THR A 348 21.97 -8.13 -3.09
CA THR A 348 22.39 -6.76 -3.38
C THR A 348 21.13 -5.88 -3.44
N VAL A 349 21.14 -4.78 -2.71
CA VAL A 349 20.04 -3.78 -2.69
C VAL A 349 20.64 -2.42 -2.99
N ILE A 350 20.22 -1.78 -4.08
CA ILE A 350 20.79 -0.53 -4.61
C ILE A 350 19.65 0.48 -4.75
N GLY A 351 19.86 1.70 -4.24
CA GLY A 351 18.91 2.79 -4.30
C GLY A 351 19.44 4.03 -5.01
N GLY A 352 18.61 5.06 -5.08
CA GLY A 352 18.84 6.32 -5.77
C GLY A 352 20.17 6.99 -5.40
N GLU A 353 20.63 6.82 -4.17
CA GLU A 353 21.90 7.34 -3.67
C GLU A 353 23.15 6.77 -4.40
N SER A 354 23.00 5.68 -5.15
CA SER A 354 24.08 5.05 -5.93
C SER A 354 24.22 5.62 -7.34
N PHE A 355 23.25 6.40 -7.81
CA PHE A 355 23.23 6.99 -9.14
C PHE A 355 23.79 8.42 -9.11
N ARG A 356 24.46 8.84 -10.19
CA ARG A 356 25.11 10.15 -10.29
C ARG A 356 24.77 10.81 -11.62
N ASN A 357 24.86 12.14 -11.66
CA ASN A 357 24.72 12.92 -12.87
C ASN A 357 23.44 12.60 -13.69
N PRO A 358 22.24 12.72 -13.11
CA PRO A 358 21.02 12.56 -13.87
C PRO A 358 20.93 13.59 -14.99
N TYR A 359 20.29 13.26 -16.10
CA TYR A 359 20.03 14.19 -17.19
C TYR A 359 18.97 15.22 -16.80
N VAL A 360 18.03 14.82 -15.96
CA VAL A 360 16.96 15.68 -15.43
C VAL A 360 17.04 15.68 -13.91
N PRO A 361 17.24 16.83 -13.26
CA PRO A 361 17.13 16.94 -11.80
C PRO A 361 15.71 16.59 -11.35
N PHE A 362 15.60 15.62 -10.43
CA PHE A 362 14.33 15.13 -9.95
C PHE A 362 14.41 14.79 -8.45
N GLY A 363 13.40 15.21 -7.68
CA GLY A 363 13.43 15.09 -6.22
C GLY A 363 13.33 13.65 -5.70
N TRP A 364 12.86 12.70 -6.53
CA TRP A 364 12.71 11.31 -6.15
C TRP A 364 13.89 10.40 -6.52
N GLY A 365 14.82 10.88 -7.37
CA GLY A 365 15.97 10.10 -7.80
C GLY A 365 16.46 10.48 -9.20
N PRO A 366 17.24 9.63 -9.88
CA PRO A 366 17.65 9.84 -11.27
C PRO A 366 16.42 9.72 -12.21
N ASP A 367 16.50 10.42 -13.34
CA ASP A 367 15.57 10.19 -14.44
C ASP A 367 15.76 8.78 -15.05
N ASP A 368 14.74 8.31 -15.78
CA ASP A 368 14.71 6.92 -16.27
C ASP A 368 15.86 6.57 -17.21
N LYS A 369 16.35 7.52 -18.02
CA LYS A 369 17.49 7.29 -18.91
C LYS A 369 18.76 7.09 -18.12
N ALA A 370 19.07 7.97 -17.17
CA ALA A 370 20.21 7.85 -16.29
C ALA A 370 20.15 6.58 -15.44
N PHE A 371 18.95 6.21 -14.99
CA PHE A 371 18.71 4.99 -14.23
C PHE A 371 19.05 3.73 -15.05
N PHE A 372 18.49 3.59 -16.24
CA PHE A 372 18.77 2.42 -17.08
C PHE A 372 20.23 2.35 -17.51
N GLU A 373 20.83 3.45 -17.97
CA GLU A 373 22.23 3.46 -18.39
C GLU A 373 23.18 3.06 -17.26
N GLN A 374 22.97 3.58 -16.04
CA GLN A 374 23.85 3.29 -14.91
C GLN A 374 23.56 1.94 -14.26
N SER A 375 22.36 1.37 -14.44
CA SER A 375 22.02 0.04 -13.94
C SER A 375 22.70 -1.08 -14.74
N GLN A 376 23.10 -0.85 -15.99
CA GLN A 376 23.78 -1.84 -16.83
C GLN A 376 25.00 -2.45 -16.14
N LYS A 377 25.83 -1.62 -15.47
CA LYS A 377 27.01 -2.10 -14.75
C LYS A 377 26.68 -3.14 -13.66
N TYR A 378 25.57 -2.94 -12.94
CA TYR A 378 25.15 -3.87 -11.87
C TYR A 378 24.64 -5.19 -12.44
N ILE A 379 23.97 -5.14 -13.61
CA ILE A 379 23.52 -6.33 -14.32
C ILE A 379 24.72 -7.08 -14.88
N ASP A 380 25.68 -6.40 -15.49
CA ASP A 380 26.91 -7.00 -16.01
C ASP A 380 27.76 -7.64 -14.90
N GLU A 381 27.88 -6.97 -13.73
CA GLU A 381 28.54 -7.52 -12.55
C GLU A 381 27.82 -8.77 -12.02
N LEU A 382 26.47 -8.76 -12.02
CA LEU A 382 25.66 -9.89 -11.60
C LEU A 382 25.84 -11.07 -12.54
N ASN A 383 25.81 -10.83 -13.85
CA ASN A 383 26.04 -11.82 -14.89
C ASN A 383 27.45 -12.41 -14.83
N GLY A 384 28.46 -11.57 -14.54
CA GLY A 384 29.86 -11.97 -14.41
C GLY A 384 30.13 -12.96 -13.29
N LYS A 385 29.21 -13.18 -12.36
CA LYS A 385 29.33 -14.17 -11.27
C LYS A 385 29.16 -15.63 -11.74
N GLY A 386 28.76 -15.86 -12.99
CA GLY A 386 28.68 -17.19 -13.61
C GLY A 386 27.64 -18.14 -13.03
N LYS A 387 26.62 -17.60 -12.36
CA LYS A 387 25.45 -18.32 -11.85
C LYS A 387 24.18 -17.70 -12.43
N PRO A 388 23.09 -18.44 -12.53
CA PRO A 388 21.78 -17.83 -12.81
C PRO A 388 21.51 -16.69 -11.86
N TRP A 389 20.83 -15.64 -12.32
CA TRP A 389 20.56 -14.47 -11.49
C TRP A 389 19.12 -13.96 -11.68
N PHE A 390 18.62 -13.32 -10.63
CA PHE A 390 17.38 -12.58 -10.62
C PHE A 390 17.68 -11.13 -10.26
N ALA A 391 17.31 -10.22 -11.14
CA ALA A 391 17.37 -8.79 -10.87
C ALA A 391 15.95 -8.18 -10.98
N ALA A 392 15.54 -7.44 -9.96
CA ALA A 392 14.33 -6.62 -9.99
C ALA A 392 14.73 -5.15 -10.02
N MET A 393 14.27 -4.42 -11.03
CA MET A 393 14.54 -2.99 -11.24
C MET A 393 13.25 -2.21 -11.09
N LEU A 394 13.26 -1.05 -10.40
CA LEU A 394 12.10 -0.17 -10.21
C LEU A 394 12.43 1.25 -10.66
N THR A 395 11.71 1.75 -11.68
CA THR A 395 11.82 3.12 -12.18
C THR A 395 11.17 4.14 -11.24
N VAL A 396 11.33 5.44 -11.50
CA VAL A 396 10.68 6.50 -10.70
C VAL A 396 10.31 7.73 -11.53
N GLY A 397 10.78 7.83 -12.78
CA GLY A 397 10.66 9.06 -13.57
C GLY A 397 9.24 9.46 -13.92
N THR A 398 8.32 8.52 -13.94
CA THR A 398 6.88 8.74 -14.16
C THR A 398 6.09 9.08 -12.90
N HIS A 399 6.73 9.09 -11.72
CA HIS A 399 6.13 9.61 -10.48
C HIS A 399 5.97 11.13 -10.56
N HIS A 400 4.87 11.67 -10.02
CA HIS A 400 4.68 13.13 -9.90
C HIS A 400 5.82 13.76 -9.06
N PRO A 401 6.42 14.92 -9.46
CA PRO A 401 6.06 15.85 -10.54
C PRO A 401 6.68 15.57 -11.92
N TYR A 402 7.07 14.33 -12.22
CA TYR A 402 7.54 13.85 -13.52
C TYR A 402 8.96 14.32 -13.92
N ALA A 403 9.85 13.35 -14.12
CA ALA A 403 11.28 13.56 -14.40
C ALA A 403 11.54 13.95 -15.87
N VAL A 404 11.03 15.12 -16.30
CA VAL A 404 11.26 15.66 -17.63
C VAL A 404 11.55 17.16 -17.56
N THR A 405 12.33 17.69 -18.50
CA THR A 405 12.57 19.13 -18.63
C THR A 405 11.32 19.85 -19.15
N ASP A 406 11.20 21.14 -18.83
CA ASP A 406 10.08 21.93 -19.34
C ASP A 406 10.03 22.01 -20.86
N ASP A 407 11.19 22.04 -21.52
CA ASP A 407 11.26 22.10 -22.98
C ASP A 407 10.85 20.77 -23.63
N TYR A 408 11.19 19.64 -23.00
CA TYR A 408 10.69 18.33 -23.45
C TYR A 408 9.19 18.22 -23.24
N ALA A 409 8.68 18.64 -22.09
CA ALA A 409 7.26 18.58 -21.75
C ALA A 409 6.36 19.40 -22.69
N LYS A 410 6.85 20.51 -23.26
CA LYS A 410 6.10 21.35 -24.23
C LYS A 410 5.75 20.64 -25.55
N GLN A 411 6.40 19.51 -25.84
CA GLN A 411 6.18 18.73 -27.07
C GLN A 411 4.99 17.78 -26.96
N TYR A 412 4.42 17.65 -25.75
CA TYR A 412 3.37 16.69 -25.42
C TYR A 412 2.13 17.38 -24.83
N PRO A 413 0.95 16.75 -24.89
CA PRO A 413 -0.27 17.32 -24.34
C PRO A 413 -0.22 17.61 -22.83
N SER A 414 0.57 16.83 -22.08
CA SER A 414 0.75 17.01 -20.65
C SER A 414 2.15 16.58 -20.21
N ARG A 415 2.59 17.06 -19.03
CA ARG A 415 3.86 16.66 -18.44
C ARG A 415 3.90 15.14 -18.12
N LYS A 416 2.76 14.55 -17.77
CA LYS A 416 2.60 13.10 -17.58
C LYS A 416 2.86 12.35 -18.90
N ALA A 417 2.24 12.78 -19.99
CA ALA A 417 2.45 12.19 -21.32
C ALA A 417 3.92 12.29 -21.75
N ALA A 418 4.56 13.43 -21.49
CA ALA A 418 5.99 13.63 -21.74
C ALA A 418 6.87 12.65 -20.92
N ALA A 419 6.55 12.44 -19.63
CA ALA A 419 7.30 11.50 -18.78
C ALA A 419 7.18 10.06 -19.26
N VAL A 420 5.99 9.65 -19.68
CA VAL A 420 5.79 8.32 -20.29
C VAL A 420 6.56 8.17 -21.60
N ALA A 421 6.56 9.22 -22.46
CA ALA A 421 7.35 9.20 -23.68
C ALA A 421 8.87 9.14 -23.40
N TYR A 422 9.34 9.85 -22.37
CA TYR A 422 10.74 9.80 -21.95
C TYR A 422 11.15 8.42 -21.39
N LEU A 423 10.29 7.82 -20.55
CA LEU A 423 10.46 6.42 -20.12
C LEU A 423 10.49 5.47 -21.32
N ASN A 424 9.59 5.65 -22.28
CA ASN A 424 9.51 4.81 -23.48
C ASN A 424 10.81 4.90 -24.32
N GLU A 425 11.39 6.10 -24.50
CA GLU A 425 12.68 6.28 -25.17
C GLU A 425 13.82 5.62 -24.39
N ALA A 426 13.88 5.80 -23.07
CA ALA A 426 14.88 5.21 -22.20
C ALA A 426 14.78 3.68 -22.20
N LEU A 427 13.56 3.15 -22.11
CA LEU A 427 13.29 1.71 -22.17
C LEU A 427 13.67 1.11 -23.51
N SER A 428 13.42 1.84 -24.61
CA SER A 428 13.85 1.41 -25.96
C SER A 428 15.37 1.19 -26.03
N GLY A 429 16.16 2.11 -25.49
CA GLY A 429 17.62 1.98 -25.38
C GLY A 429 18.06 0.83 -24.46
N PHE A 430 17.31 0.60 -23.39
CA PHE A 430 17.59 -0.49 -22.47
C PHE A 430 17.26 -1.87 -23.07
N ILE A 431 16.21 -2.00 -23.87
CA ILE A 431 15.92 -3.21 -24.65
C ILE A 431 17.06 -3.47 -25.64
N ASP A 432 17.55 -2.44 -26.36
CA ASP A 432 18.69 -2.60 -27.25
C ASP A 432 19.96 -3.10 -26.51
N TYR A 433 20.22 -2.60 -25.29
CA TYR A 433 21.30 -3.11 -24.45
C TYR A 433 21.10 -4.61 -24.12
N ILE A 434 19.89 -5.02 -23.71
CA ILE A 434 19.57 -6.42 -23.40
C ILE A 434 19.84 -7.29 -24.63
N ASP A 435 19.33 -6.93 -25.80
CA ASP A 435 19.44 -7.72 -27.03
C ASP A 435 20.89 -7.90 -27.50
N HIS A 436 21.75 -6.92 -27.22
CA HIS A 436 23.18 -6.98 -27.56
C HIS A 436 24.05 -7.57 -26.46
N SER A 437 23.49 -7.90 -25.30
CA SER A 437 24.23 -8.46 -24.16
C SER A 437 24.60 -9.92 -24.37
N SER A 438 25.64 -10.38 -23.65
CA SER A 438 26.04 -11.79 -23.64
C SER A 438 25.00 -12.72 -23.01
N PHE A 439 24.07 -12.18 -22.23
CA PHE A 439 23.04 -12.91 -21.50
C PHE A 439 21.67 -12.92 -22.22
N ALA A 440 21.53 -12.22 -23.36
CA ALA A 440 20.25 -12.08 -24.06
C ALA A 440 19.53 -13.41 -24.30
N LYS A 441 20.28 -14.43 -24.75
CA LYS A 441 19.72 -15.75 -25.11
C LYS A 441 19.28 -16.59 -23.90
N ASP A 442 19.80 -16.23 -22.72
CA ASP A 442 19.60 -17.00 -21.49
C ASP A 442 18.83 -16.20 -20.42
N THR A 443 18.03 -15.21 -20.84
CA THR A 443 17.32 -14.33 -19.92
C THR A 443 15.85 -14.21 -20.27
N LEU A 444 15.00 -14.41 -19.25
CA LEU A 444 13.62 -13.97 -19.27
C LEU A 444 13.56 -12.52 -18.77
N VAL A 445 12.96 -11.64 -19.55
CA VAL A 445 12.74 -10.25 -19.16
C VAL A 445 11.25 -10.00 -18.97
N LEU A 446 10.87 -9.48 -17.80
CA LEU A 446 9.51 -9.04 -17.53
C LEU A 446 9.46 -7.51 -17.48
N PHE A 447 8.48 -6.93 -18.17
CA PHE A 447 8.09 -5.54 -18.05
C PHE A 447 6.75 -5.49 -17.36
N VAL A 448 6.71 -4.99 -16.12
CA VAL A 448 5.51 -5.03 -15.29
C VAL A 448 5.27 -3.68 -14.62
N SER A 449 4.02 -3.38 -14.31
CA SER A 449 3.67 -2.20 -13.51
C SER A 449 3.62 -2.57 -12.02
N ASP A 450 4.15 -1.71 -11.16
CA ASP A 450 3.96 -1.79 -9.71
C ASP A 450 2.58 -1.32 -9.29
N GLU A 451 2.09 -0.29 -9.95
CA GLU A 451 0.75 0.29 -9.82
C GLU A 451 0.33 0.88 -11.17
N SER A 452 -0.82 1.52 -11.22
CA SER A 452 -1.30 2.24 -12.40
C SER A 452 -1.80 3.62 -12.00
N HIS A 453 -1.33 4.65 -12.70
CA HIS A 453 -1.86 6.01 -12.57
C HIS A 453 -3.29 6.16 -13.14
N GLY A 454 -3.87 5.07 -13.64
CA GLY A 454 -5.18 5.05 -14.24
C GLY A 454 -5.23 5.63 -15.64
N VAL A 455 -6.33 5.34 -16.31
CA VAL A 455 -6.74 5.95 -17.57
C VAL A 455 -8.15 6.48 -17.41
N ASN A 456 -8.44 7.53 -18.18
CA ASN A 456 -9.76 8.15 -18.13
C ASN A 456 -10.85 7.14 -18.56
N ASP A 457 -12.03 7.28 -17.93
CA ASP A 457 -13.24 6.52 -18.24
C ASP A 457 -13.21 5.01 -17.92
N GLN A 458 -12.14 4.52 -17.28
CA GLN A 458 -12.07 3.17 -16.74
C GLN A 458 -12.45 3.17 -15.24
N PRO A 459 -13.50 2.47 -14.82
CA PRO A 459 -13.96 2.46 -13.42
C PRO A 459 -12.88 2.04 -12.41
N TYR A 460 -11.98 1.15 -12.83
CA TYR A 460 -10.84 0.64 -12.06
C TYR A 460 -9.54 0.68 -12.87
N GLY A 461 -9.40 1.70 -13.73
CA GLY A 461 -8.19 1.89 -14.56
C GLY A 461 -6.91 2.05 -13.75
N SER A 462 -7.01 2.54 -12.50
CA SER A 462 -5.88 2.60 -11.56
C SER A 462 -5.40 1.23 -11.05
N ASN A 463 -6.09 0.16 -11.43
CA ASN A 463 -5.68 -1.22 -11.16
C ASN A 463 -5.31 -1.99 -12.43
N TRP A 464 -5.28 -1.33 -13.58
CA TRP A 464 -4.89 -1.92 -14.85
C TRP A 464 -3.42 -1.65 -15.15
N GLY A 465 -2.56 -2.65 -14.96
CA GLY A 465 -1.13 -2.56 -15.22
C GLY A 465 -0.70 -3.13 -16.57
N VAL A 466 0.53 -2.85 -16.97
CA VAL A 466 1.22 -3.51 -18.07
C VAL A 466 1.85 -4.81 -17.56
N PHE A 467 1.75 -5.86 -18.36
CA PHE A 467 2.59 -7.05 -18.26
C PHE A 467 3.01 -7.50 -19.65
N ALA A 468 4.33 -7.62 -19.85
CA ALA A 468 4.93 -8.26 -21.01
C ALA A 468 6.13 -9.10 -20.56
N ALA A 469 6.17 -10.37 -20.93
CA ALA A 469 7.34 -11.22 -20.74
C ALA A 469 8.02 -11.42 -22.10
N TYR A 470 9.34 -11.27 -22.15
CA TYR A 470 10.18 -11.41 -23.33
C TYR A 470 11.25 -12.47 -23.09
N SER A 471 11.33 -13.44 -23.94
CA SER A 471 12.35 -14.49 -23.89
C SER A 471 12.50 -15.15 -25.27
N PRO A 472 13.70 -15.59 -25.66
CA PRO A 472 13.89 -16.45 -26.84
C PRO A 472 13.10 -17.78 -26.78
N ASP A 473 12.65 -18.20 -25.60
CA ASP A 473 11.84 -19.41 -25.42
C ASP A 473 10.35 -19.19 -25.82
N ILE A 474 9.97 -17.94 -26.11
CA ILE A 474 8.63 -17.58 -26.58
C ILE A 474 8.68 -17.45 -28.09
N ASP A 475 7.85 -18.22 -28.80
CA ASP A 475 7.77 -18.19 -30.27
C ASP A 475 6.57 -17.34 -30.70
N GLY A 476 6.87 -16.23 -31.37
CA GLY A 476 5.87 -15.25 -31.77
C GLY A 476 5.33 -14.42 -30.59
N GLN A 477 4.17 -13.81 -30.79
CA GLN A 477 3.43 -13.10 -29.76
C GLN A 477 2.33 -14.00 -29.18
N ILE A 478 2.42 -14.29 -27.91
CA ILE A 478 1.40 -15.04 -27.16
C ILE A 478 0.54 -14.06 -26.36
N ILE A 479 -0.76 -14.05 -26.60
CA ILE A 479 -1.73 -13.34 -25.77
C ILE A 479 -2.36 -14.34 -24.80
N ASN A 480 -2.02 -14.24 -23.52
CA ASN A 480 -2.73 -14.98 -22.49
C ASN A 480 -3.84 -14.09 -21.93
N ASP A 481 -5.07 -14.34 -22.35
CA ASP A 481 -6.25 -13.55 -22.06
C ASP A 481 -6.88 -13.82 -20.67
N GLY A 482 -6.29 -14.71 -19.88
CA GLY A 482 -6.69 -14.97 -18.51
C GLY A 482 -6.51 -13.74 -17.61
N VAL A 483 -7.22 -13.72 -16.48
CA VAL A 483 -7.08 -12.67 -15.47
C VAL A 483 -5.98 -13.05 -14.50
N TYR A 484 -4.94 -12.25 -14.44
CA TYR A 484 -3.79 -12.43 -13.54
C TYR A 484 -3.50 -11.13 -12.79
N GLY A 485 -2.84 -11.25 -11.66
CA GLY A 485 -2.39 -10.08 -10.89
C GLY A 485 -0.96 -10.19 -10.42
N GLN A 486 -0.49 -9.16 -9.74
CA GLN A 486 0.87 -9.12 -9.21
C GLN A 486 1.21 -10.33 -8.32
N LYS A 487 0.23 -10.84 -7.57
CA LYS A 487 0.40 -12.03 -6.70
C LYS A 487 0.78 -13.31 -7.47
N ASP A 488 0.45 -13.38 -8.76
CA ASP A 488 0.71 -14.55 -9.59
C ASP A 488 2.16 -14.59 -10.13
N ILE A 489 2.91 -13.49 -9.99
CA ILE A 489 4.27 -13.37 -10.53
C ILE A 489 5.27 -14.28 -9.83
N LEU A 490 5.21 -14.38 -8.49
CA LEU A 490 6.11 -15.27 -7.75
C LEU A 490 6.02 -16.71 -8.28
N LEU A 491 4.81 -17.27 -8.32
CA LEU A 491 4.59 -18.63 -8.81
C LEU A 491 5.02 -18.78 -10.26
N SER A 492 4.74 -17.78 -11.09
CA SER A 492 5.14 -17.77 -12.50
C SER A 492 6.65 -17.86 -12.68
N LEU A 493 7.42 -17.10 -11.90
CA LEU A 493 8.88 -17.13 -11.96
C LEU A 493 9.47 -18.42 -11.41
N LEU A 494 8.82 -19.03 -10.42
CA LEU A 494 9.21 -20.36 -9.93
C LEU A 494 8.89 -21.44 -10.97
N ASP A 495 7.72 -21.40 -11.61
CA ASP A 495 7.34 -22.31 -12.70
C ASP A 495 8.27 -22.19 -13.90
N TYR A 496 8.75 -20.98 -14.20
CA TYR A 496 9.75 -20.73 -15.21
C TYR A 496 11.15 -21.25 -14.82
N ALA A 497 11.57 -21.03 -13.57
CA ALA A 497 12.89 -21.45 -13.09
C ALA A 497 13.00 -22.96 -12.82
N ASP A 498 11.89 -23.63 -12.61
CA ASP A 498 11.79 -25.04 -12.22
C ASP A 498 10.53 -25.65 -12.82
N PRO A 499 10.58 -26.09 -14.10
CA PRO A 499 9.42 -26.63 -14.81
C PRO A 499 8.81 -27.91 -14.16
N ASP A 500 9.60 -28.60 -13.36
CA ASP A 500 9.17 -29.80 -12.61
C ASP A 500 8.53 -29.44 -11.25
N LEU A 501 8.25 -28.16 -11.02
CA LEU A 501 7.64 -27.67 -9.77
C LEU A 501 6.25 -28.28 -9.59
N ASP A 502 6.12 -29.18 -8.62
CA ASP A 502 4.87 -29.94 -8.34
C ASP A 502 4.15 -29.47 -7.06
N ALA A 503 4.72 -28.52 -6.35
CA ALA A 503 4.44 -28.34 -4.91
C ALA A 503 3.52 -27.18 -4.52
N TYR A 504 3.07 -26.32 -5.46
CA TYR A 504 2.22 -25.20 -5.13
C TYR A 504 0.75 -25.49 -5.39
N THR A 505 -0.03 -25.41 -4.32
CA THR A 505 -1.48 -25.67 -4.36
C THR A 505 -2.30 -24.39 -4.53
N THR A 506 -1.68 -23.22 -4.47
CA THR A 506 -2.34 -21.89 -4.55
C THR A 506 -1.62 -21.01 -5.55
N GLY A 507 -2.37 -20.16 -6.27
CA GLY A 507 -1.86 -19.26 -7.29
C GLY A 507 -1.89 -19.86 -8.71
N ARG A 508 -1.55 -19.02 -9.67
CA ARG A 508 -1.57 -19.35 -11.11
C ARG A 508 -0.28 -18.86 -11.77
N SER A 509 0.24 -19.65 -12.72
CA SER A 509 1.36 -19.19 -13.53
C SER A 509 0.86 -18.43 -14.76
N VAL A 510 1.40 -17.25 -15.02
CA VAL A 510 1.11 -16.48 -16.23
C VAL A 510 1.61 -17.19 -17.51
N PHE A 511 2.54 -18.13 -17.36
CA PHE A 511 3.08 -18.95 -18.43
C PHE A 511 2.22 -20.18 -18.73
N ARG A 512 1.05 -20.28 -18.11
CA ARG A 512 0.09 -21.36 -18.35
C ARG A 512 -1.28 -20.80 -18.70
N LYS A 513 -2.00 -21.53 -19.54
CA LYS A 513 -3.41 -21.26 -19.88
C LYS A 513 -4.29 -22.21 -19.07
N TYR A 514 -5.21 -21.66 -18.30
CA TYR A 514 -6.18 -22.39 -17.50
C TYR A 514 -7.56 -22.34 -18.16
N THR A 515 -8.38 -23.35 -17.89
CA THR A 515 -9.73 -23.48 -18.48
C THR A 515 -10.77 -22.62 -17.74
N GLU A 516 -10.51 -22.27 -16.49
CA GLU A 516 -11.44 -21.51 -15.66
C GLU A 516 -10.80 -20.20 -15.21
N ASP A 517 -11.62 -19.16 -15.07
CA ASP A 517 -11.21 -17.90 -14.47
C ASP A 517 -10.96 -18.08 -12.95
N SER A 518 -10.08 -17.28 -12.42
CA SER A 518 -9.76 -17.26 -10.99
C SER A 518 -10.39 -16.04 -10.33
N PRO A 519 -10.93 -16.17 -9.12
CA PRO A 519 -11.33 -15.03 -8.32
C PRO A 519 -10.16 -14.08 -8.14
N ILE A 520 -10.43 -12.78 -8.28
CA ILE A 520 -9.44 -11.73 -8.04
C ILE A 520 -10.04 -10.60 -7.23
N LEU A 521 -9.27 -10.11 -6.25
CA LEU A 521 -9.61 -8.96 -5.43
C LEU A 521 -8.59 -7.84 -5.68
N PHE A 522 -9.05 -6.61 -5.75
CA PHE A 522 -8.20 -5.43 -5.86
C PHE A 522 -8.91 -4.21 -5.28
N ALA A 523 -8.17 -3.16 -4.98
CA ALA A 523 -8.70 -1.99 -4.31
C ALA A 523 -8.08 -0.71 -4.83
N SER A 524 -8.80 0.39 -4.69
CA SER A 524 -8.28 1.73 -4.88
C SER A 524 -7.93 2.34 -3.52
N HIS A 525 -6.63 2.55 -3.28
CA HIS A 525 -6.15 3.20 -2.06
C HIS A 525 -6.75 4.59 -1.85
N TYR A 526 -6.85 5.38 -2.92
CA TYR A 526 -7.21 6.79 -2.82
C TYR A 526 -8.68 7.03 -2.51
N ASN A 527 -9.59 6.24 -3.09
CA ASN A 527 -11.02 6.40 -2.85
C ASN A 527 -11.63 5.34 -1.93
N GLY A 528 -10.90 4.27 -1.62
CA GLY A 528 -11.34 3.20 -0.73
C GLY A 528 -12.34 2.22 -1.37
N ASP A 529 -12.47 2.22 -2.69
CA ASP A 529 -13.30 1.24 -3.40
C ASP A 529 -12.65 -0.13 -3.39
N ILE A 530 -13.45 -1.18 -3.22
CA ILE A 530 -13.04 -2.58 -3.27
C ILE A 530 -13.68 -3.22 -4.49
N PHE A 531 -12.91 -3.95 -5.26
CA PHE A 531 -13.33 -4.64 -6.46
C PHE A 531 -13.11 -6.14 -6.34
N TYR A 532 -14.07 -6.91 -6.82
CA TYR A 532 -14.02 -8.36 -6.83
C TYR A 532 -14.58 -8.91 -8.14
N SER A 533 -13.86 -9.82 -8.76
CA SER A 533 -14.32 -10.53 -9.95
C SER A 533 -14.11 -12.03 -9.79
N THR A 534 -15.03 -12.82 -10.34
CA THR A 534 -14.94 -14.28 -10.42
C THR A 534 -14.84 -14.76 -11.87
N GLU A 535 -15.09 -13.86 -12.82
CA GLU A 535 -15.08 -14.13 -14.26
C GLU A 535 -14.75 -12.84 -15.03
N LYS A 536 -14.20 -12.96 -16.23
CA LYS A 536 -14.03 -11.80 -17.11
C LYS A 536 -15.38 -11.17 -17.40
N GLY A 537 -15.42 -9.90 -17.69
CA GLY A 537 -16.64 -9.19 -18.09
C GLY A 537 -17.52 -8.70 -16.95
N THR A 538 -17.37 -9.19 -15.72
CA THR A 538 -18.14 -8.72 -14.58
C THR A 538 -17.25 -8.44 -13.37
N VAL A 539 -17.32 -7.21 -12.85
CA VAL A 539 -16.63 -6.80 -11.64
C VAL A 539 -17.64 -6.24 -10.64
N TYR A 540 -17.59 -6.73 -9.42
CA TYR A 540 -18.39 -6.20 -8.30
C TYR A 540 -17.59 -5.14 -7.58
N GLN A 541 -18.19 -3.98 -7.34
CA GLN A 541 -17.61 -2.86 -6.62
C GLN A 541 -18.36 -2.61 -5.32
N VAL A 542 -17.66 -2.61 -4.20
CA VAL A 542 -18.14 -1.99 -2.95
C VAL A 542 -17.47 -0.63 -2.86
N ASP A 543 -18.25 0.44 -3.00
CA ASP A 543 -17.70 1.79 -2.94
C ASP A 543 -17.42 2.23 -1.49
N ASN A 544 -16.75 3.37 -1.34
CA ASN A 544 -16.37 3.91 -0.03
C ASN A 544 -17.56 4.31 0.87
N SER A 545 -18.79 4.29 0.35
CA SER A 545 -20.02 4.46 1.12
C SER A 545 -20.68 3.11 1.48
N GLY A 546 -20.08 1.99 1.07
CA GLY A 546 -20.57 0.65 1.29
C GLY A 546 -21.71 0.23 0.36
N GLN A 547 -21.94 0.95 -0.75
CA GLN A 547 -22.89 0.55 -1.77
C GLN A 547 -22.27 -0.47 -2.72
N LEU A 548 -22.98 -1.57 -2.97
CA LEU A 548 -22.58 -2.61 -3.92
C LEU A 548 -23.08 -2.30 -5.32
N TYR A 549 -22.20 -2.46 -6.31
CA TYR A 549 -22.51 -2.35 -7.74
C TYR A 549 -21.97 -3.57 -8.50
N SER A 550 -22.62 -3.87 -9.63
CA SER A 550 -22.06 -4.69 -10.70
C SER A 550 -21.61 -3.78 -11.83
N LEU A 551 -20.40 -3.96 -12.30
CA LEU A 551 -19.80 -3.33 -13.46
C LEU A 551 -19.65 -4.40 -14.52
N THR A 552 -20.39 -4.30 -15.63
CA THR A 552 -20.37 -5.29 -16.73
C THR A 552 -19.73 -4.66 -17.94
N SER A 553 -18.67 -5.25 -18.45
CA SER A 553 -17.98 -4.78 -19.63
C SER A 553 -18.73 -5.14 -20.92
N GLU A 554 -18.64 -4.27 -21.94
CA GLU A 554 -19.32 -4.47 -23.20
C GLU A 554 -18.65 -5.54 -24.09
N ASN A 555 -17.32 -5.69 -23.96
CA ASN A 555 -16.52 -6.65 -24.75
C ASN A 555 -16.34 -8.02 -24.07
N GLY A 556 -16.87 -8.23 -22.88
CA GLY A 556 -16.72 -9.49 -22.13
C GLY A 556 -15.34 -9.70 -21.49
N GLU A 557 -14.40 -8.76 -21.63
CA GLU A 557 -13.08 -8.78 -21.00
C GLU A 557 -13.10 -7.98 -19.68
N LEU A 558 -12.06 -8.12 -18.89
CA LEU A 558 -11.97 -7.37 -17.63
C LEU A 558 -11.89 -5.86 -17.87
N PHE A 559 -11.12 -5.44 -18.87
CA PHE A 559 -11.01 -4.05 -19.29
C PHE A 559 -11.75 -3.79 -20.60
N SER A 560 -12.51 -2.70 -20.65
CA SER A 560 -13.38 -2.35 -21.79
C SER A 560 -13.47 -0.84 -21.95
N SER A 561 -13.74 -0.36 -23.16
CA SER A 561 -14.04 1.05 -23.41
C SER A 561 -15.39 1.50 -22.83
N LYS A 562 -16.27 0.52 -22.51
CA LYS A 562 -17.61 0.80 -21.96
C LYS A 562 -18.04 -0.22 -20.93
N TYR A 563 -18.73 0.27 -19.90
CA TYR A 563 -19.30 -0.53 -18.83
C TYR A 563 -20.74 -0.17 -18.54
N GLY A 564 -21.56 -1.20 -18.33
CA GLY A 564 -22.82 -1.06 -17.62
C GLY A 564 -22.60 -1.05 -16.11
N ARG A 565 -23.23 -0.11 -15.38
CA ARG A 565 -23.17 -0.05 -13.91
C ARG A 565 -24.55 -0.22 -13.33
N THR A 566 -24.74 -1.23 -12.49
CA THR A 566 -26.02 -1.54 -11.84
C THR A 566 -25.83 -1.62 -10.31
N SER A 567 -26.66 -0.89 -9.57
CA SER A 567 -26.70 -0.99 -8.11
C SER A 567 -27.32 -2.31 -7.68
N LEU A 568 -26.70 -3.01 -6.73
CA LEU A 568 -27.16 -4.29 -6.21
C LEU A 568 -27.55 -4.18 -4.74
N SER A 569 -28.55 -4.98 -4.35
CA SER A 569 -29.01 -5.11 -2.95
C SER A 569 -28.60 -6.46 -2.32
N ASP A 570 -27.60 -7.14 -2.90
CA ASP A 570 -27.11 -8.43 -2.40
C ASP A 570 -26.18 -8.22 -1.19
N SER A 571 -26.77 -8.32 0.00
CA SER A 571 -26.03 -8.20 1.27
C SER A 571 -25.07 -9.38 1.51
N THR A 572 -25.36 -10.57 0.97
CA THR A 572 -24.49 -11.75 1.11
C THR A 572 -23.21 -11.62 0.33
N LEU A 573 -23.30 -11.21 -0.94
CA LEU A 573 -22.13 -10.94 -1.78
C LEU A 573 -21.30 -9.79 -1.22
N LYS A 574 -21.93 -8.68 -0.80
CA LYS A 574 -21.25 -7.57 -0.16
C LYS A 574 -20.47 -8.02 1.07
N LYS A 575 -21.12 -8.77 1.98
CA LYS A 575 -20.48 -9.29 3.18
C LYS A 575 -19.31 -10.22 2.84
N LYS A 576 -19.44 -11.07 1.82
CA LYS A 576 -18.37 -11.96 1.33
C LYS A 576 -17.14 -11.14 0.89
N ILE A 577 -17.33 -10.12 0.06
CA ILE A 577 -16.26 -9.24 -0.44
C ILE A 577 -15.52 -8.55 0.71
N LEU A 578 -16.27 -7.96 1.65
CA LEU A 578 -15.70 -7.29 2.83
C LEU A 578 -14.98 -8.26 3.77
N THR A 579 -15.48 -9.49 3.90
CA THR A 579 -14.82 -10.56 4.68
C THR A 579 -13.48 -10.93 4.05
N TYR A 580 -13.42 -11.07 2.73
CA TYR A 580 -12.16 -11.37 2.01
C TYR A 580 -11.15 -10.22 2.16
N LYS A 581 -11.59 -8.98 1.93
CA LYS A 581 -10.77 -7.79 2.16
C LYS A 581 -10.22 -7.76 3.58
N ASN A 582 -11.07 -7.97 4.59
CA ASN A 582 -10.68 -7.92 6.00
C ASN A 582 -9.69 -9.03 6.37
N TYR A 583 -9.88 -10.23 5.83
CA TYR A 583 -8.91 -11.33 6.00
C TYR A 583 -7.55 -10.98 5.40
N ILE A 584 -7.52 -10.47 4.16
CA ILE A 584 -6.30 -10.05 3.49
C ILE A 584 -5.59 -8.94 4.27
N ASP A 585 -6.32 -7.93 4.74
CA ASP A 585 -5.74 -6.82 5.50
C ASP A 585 -5.07 -7.30 6.79
N LYS A 586 -5.64 -8.31 7.45
CA LYS A 586 -5.05 -8.92 8.62
C LYS A 586 -3.86 -9.80 8.27
N SER A 587 -3.96 -10.64 7.26
CA SER A 587 -2.90 -11.57 6.88
C SER A 587 -1.70 -10.87 6.25
N SER A 588 -1.93 -9.89 5.36
CA SER A 588 -0.85 -9.17 4.67
C SER A 588 -0.11 -8.17 5.56
N ALA A 589 -0.79 -7.55 6.52
CA ALA A 589 -0.14 -6.65 7.48
C ALA A 589 0.77 -7.37 8.49
N GLY A 590 0.73 -8.72 8.48
CA GLY A 590 1.15 -9.46 9.66
C GLY A 590 0.22 -9.05 10.80
N ASP A 591 -0.76 -9.89 11.10
CA ASP A 591 -1.50 -9.68 12.34
C ASP A 591 -0.49 -9.31 13.42
N GLN A 592 -0.88 -8.47 14.32
CA GLN A 592 -0.19 -8.07 15.53
C GLN A 592 0.40 -9.28 16.30
N LYS A 593 0.80 -10.31 15.58
CA LYS A 593 1.28 -11.59 16.07
C LYS A 593 2.47 -12.10 15.25
N ILE A 594 3.65 -12.06 15.86
CA ILE A 594 4.89 -12.57 15.27
C ILE A 594 5.19 -13.91 15.89
N VAL A 595 5.48 -14.91 15.08
CA VAL A 595 6.04 -16.19 15.57
C VAL A 595 7.56 -16.11 15.47
N ILE A 596 8.25 -16.15 16.63
CA ILE A 596 9.70 -16.00 16.69
C ILE A 596 10.42 -17.33 16.63
N THR A 597 9.87 -18.34 17.31
CA THR A 597 10.48 -19.66 17.44
C THR A 597 9.38 -20.70 17.38
N LYS A 598 9.67 -21.83 16.71
CA LYS A 598 8.76 -22.95 16.58
C LYS A 598 9.55 -24.25 16.68
N ASP A 599 9.03 -25.20 17.48
CA ASP A 599 9.56 -26.56 17.64
C ASP A 599 11.08 -26.64 17.95
N LYS A 600 11.56 -25.78 18.89
CA LYS A 600 12.97 -25.71 19.27
C LYS A 600 13.20 -26.49 20.60
N GLU A 601 14.15 -27.38 20.59
CA GLU A 601 14.63 -28.06 21.79
C GLU A 601 15.85 -27.33 22.36
N ILE A 602 15.80 -26.97 23.65
CA ILE A 602 16.82 -26.19 24.34
C ILE A 602 17.47 -27.07 25.40
N PRO A 603 18.74 -27.49 25.23
CA PRO A 603 19.45 -28.21 26.25
C PRO A 603 19.74 -27.32 27.48
N LEU A 604 19.63 -27.91 28.67
CA LEU A 604 19.74 -27.19 29.93
C LEU A 604 20.91 -27.76 30.74
N THR A 605 21.72 -26.85 31.31
CA THR A 605 22.77 -27.20 32.27
C THR A 605 22.40 -26.68 33.64
N ASP A 606 22.72 -27.42 34.70
CA ASP A 606 22.42 -27.01 36.08
C ASP A 606 23.19 -25.71 36.41
N GLY A 607 22.47 -24.74 37.01
CA GLY A 607 23.00 -23.40 37.30
C GLY A 607 23.31 -22.54 36.09
N GLY A 608 23.10 -23.04 34.86
CA GLY A 608 23.35 -22.32 33.61
C GLY A 608 22.09 -21.65 33.03
N GLU A 609 22.28 -20.55 32.28
CA GLU A 609 21.24 -19.93 31.46
C GLU A 609 21.41 -20.38 30.01
N ALA A 610 20.33 -20.84 29.39
CA ALA A 610 20.28 -21.12 27.94
C ALA A 610 19.44 -20.09 27.21
N VAL A 611 19.92 -19.60 26.09
CA VAL A 611 19.21 -18.62 25.25
C VAL A 611 18.19 -19.35 24.39
N VAL A 612 16.93 -18.95 24.51
CA VAL A 612 15.81 -19.51 23.74
C VAL A 612 15.66 -18.81 22.39
N THR A 613 15.81 -17.49 22.39
CA THR A 613 15.75 -16.64 21.17
C THR A 613 17.16 -16.18 20.82
N ASP A 614 17.63 -16.49 19.64
CA ASP A 614 19.03 -16.21 19.19
C ASP A 614 19.25 -14.73 18.82
N GLY A 615 18.79 -13.81 19.67
CA GLY A 615 18.94 -12.37 19.44
C GLY A 615 18.14 -11.86 18.23
N GLN A 616 17.03 -12.48 17.90
CA GLN A 616 16.17 -12.02 16.81
C GLN A 616 15.63 -10.63 17.14
N PHE A 617 15.79 -9.73 16.16
CA PHE A 617 15.26 -8.38 16.23
C PHE A 617 13.81 -8.37 15.76
N ILE A 618 12.92 -7.81 16.58
CA ILE A 618 11.56 -7.54 16.19
C ILE A 618 11.28 -6.04 16.37
N THR A 619 10.51 -5.46 15.45
CA THR A 619 10.08 -4.08 15.58
C THR A 619 8.76 -4.06 16.35
N LEU A 620 8.74 -3.33 17.47
CA LEU A 620 7.56 -3.16 18.29
C LEU A 620 6.88 -1.83 17.92
N PRO A 621 5.56 -1.80 17.64
CA PRO A 621 4.85 -0.56 17.40
C PRO A 621 4.81 0.30 18.67
N ALA A 622 4.89 1.64 18.49
CA ALA A 622 4.73 2.58 19.60
C ALA A 622 3.32 2.51 20.20
N GLU A 623 3.21 2.94 21.46
CA GLU A 623 1.92 3.07 22.17
C GLU A 623 1.08 1.79 22.12
N SER A 624 1.73 0.65 22.32
CA SER A 624 1.10 -0.66 22.26
C SER A 624 1.43 -1.53 23.45
N TYR A 625 0.46 -2.35 23.88
CA TYR A 625 0.73 -3.48 24.75
C TYR A 625 1.32 -4.63 23.95
N VAL A 626 2.38 -5.21 24.48
CA VAL A 626 3.09 -6.34 23.87
C VAL A 626 2.90 -7.57 24.73
N ASP A 627 2.36 -8.64 24.17
CA ASP A 627 2.20 -9.94 24.81
C ASP A 627 3.13 -10.94 24.14
N ILE A 628 4.10 -11.46 24.91
CA ILE A 628 4.98 -12.52 24.47
C ILE A 628 4.47 -13.82 25.07
N GLN A 629 3.88 -14.68 24.26
CA GLN A 629 3.39 -15.99 24.66
C GLN A 629 4.42 -17.06 24.33
N VAL A 630 4.83 -17.82 25.34
CA VAL A 630 5.74 -18.96 25.20
C VAL A 630 4.95 -20.24 25.46
N ASP A 631 4.78 -21.06 24.42
CA ASP A 631 4.23 -22.40 24.51
C ASP A 631 5.40 -23.38 24.67
N TYR A 632 5.42 -24.11 25.77
CA TYR A 632 6.55 -24.95 26.16
C TYR A 632 6.13 -26.33 26.62
N ASP A 633 7.07 -27.26 26.53
CA ASP A 633 6.97 -28.62 27.11
C ASP A 633 8.28 -28.98 27.84
N ALA A 634 8.20 -29.12 29.12
CA ALA A 634 9.26 -29.59 30.02
C ALA A 634 8.84 -30.87 30.75
N SER A 635 7.93 -31.64 30.18
CA SER A 635 7.39 -32.86 30.82
C SER A 635 8.43 -33.95 31.03
N SER A 636 9.54 -33.93 30.30
CA SER A 636 10.70 -34.83 30.48
C SER A 636 11.51 -34.53 31.75
N MET A 637 11.27 -33.41 32.44
CA MET A 637 12.04 -32.99 33.60
C MET A 637 11.46 -33.48 34.89
N ALA A 638 12.33 -33.77 35.86
CA ALA A 638 11.92 -34.27 37.18
C ALA A 638 11.10 -33.22 37.96
N ALA A 639 10.13 -33.65 38.75
CA ALA A 639 9.28 -32.77 39.55
C ALA A 639 10.06 -31.92 40.58
N ALA A 640 11.26 -32.35 40.94
CA ALA A 640 12.12 -31.62 41.86
C ALA A 640 12.88 -30.42 41.20
N ASP A 641 12.98 -30.40 39.87
CA ASP A 641 13.72 -29.37 39.18
C ASP A 641 12.99 -28.03 39.19
N TRP A 642 13.74 -26.93 39.41
CA TRP A 642 13.25 -25.60 39.31
C TRP A 642 13.59 -25.04 37.92
N LEU A 643 12.58 -24.67 37.16
CA LEU A 643 12.73 -24.15 35.82
C LEU A 643 12.08 -22.76 35.73
N VAL A 644 12.80 -21.79 35.19
CA VAL A 644 12.33 -20.45 34.99
C VAL A 644 12.49 -20.01 33.55
N LEU A 645 11.56 -19.18 33.06
CA LEU A 645 11.71 -18.41 31.84
C LEU A 645 11.94 -16.96 32.21
N LYS A 646 12.99 -16.36 31.67
CA LYS A 646 13.37 -14.95 31.86
C LYS A 646 13.21 -14.20 30.57
N PHE A 647 12.55 -13.06 30.64
CA PHE A 647 12.46 -12.11 29.54
C PHE A 647 13.25 -10.86 29.88
N GLU A 648 14.04 -10.35 28.91
CA GLU A 648 14.77 -9.11 29.01
C GLU A 648 14.89 -8.46 27.63
N ASP A 649 14.64 -7.16 27.52
CA ASP A 649 14.84 -6.41 26.31
C ASP A 649 15.83 -5.24 26.50
N TYR A 650 16.25 -4.61 25.42
CA TYR A 650 17.18 -3.46 25.48
C TYR A 650 16.53 -2.17 26.00
N SER A 651 15.21 -2.13 26.13
CA SER A 651 14.49 -0.99 26.73
C SER A 651 14.42 -1.08 28.24
N GLY A 652 14.95 -2.18 28.83
CA GLY A 652 14.97 -2.39 30.27
C GLY A 652 13.76 -3.13 30.82
N HIS A 653 12.87 -3.66 29.98
CA HIS A 653 11.81 -4.53 30.45
C HIS A 653 12.40 -5.88 30.84
N LYS A 654 12.13 -6.29 32.07
CA LYS A 654 12.58 -7.58 32.62
C LYS A 654 11.42 -8.29 33.28
N SER A 655 11.32 -9.58 33.07
CA SER A 655 10.32 -10.41 33.76
C SER A 655 10.79 -11.83 33.90
N VAL A 656 10.49 -12.46 35.05
CA VAL A 656 10.80 -13.85 35.34
C VAL A 656 9.51 -14.59 35.63
N ARG A 657 9.36 -15.78 35.07
CA ARG A 657 8.23 -16.70 35.34
C ARG A 657 8.75 -18.07 35.67
N MET A 658 8.29 -18.60 36.78
CA MET A 658 8.56 -20.01 37.16
C MET A 658 7.62 -20.93 36.42
N ILE A 659 8.17 -22.01 35.90
CA ILE A 659 7.38 -23.12 35.36
C ILE A 659 6.89 -23.97 36.53
N ASP A 660 5.57 -24.16 36.60
CA ASP A 660 4.93 -24.94 37.64
C ASP A 660 5.47 -26.36 37.66
N LYS A 661 5.83 -26.84 38.86
CA LYS A 661 6.31 -28.21 39.07
C LYS A 661 5.26 -29.29 38.79
N GLN A 662 3.98 -28.92 38.92
CA GLN A 662 2.86 -29.86 38.66
C GLN A 662 2.39 -29.79 37.20
N ASN A 663 2.68 -28.67 36.50
CA ASN A 663 2.22 -28.41 35.14
C ASN A 663 3.42 -28.07 34.25
N ARG A 664 4.12 -29.10 33.77
CA ARG A 664 5.38 -28.97 33.02
C ARG A 664 5.20 -28.62 31.55
N SER A 665 3.99 -28.53 31.07
CA SER A 665 3.69 -28.07 29.71
C SER A 665 2.56 -27.05 29.74
N GLY A 666 2.59 -26.09 28.85
CA GLY A 666 1.57 -25.03 28.78
C GLY A 666 2.06 -23.73 28.14
N LYS A 667 1.37 -22.66 28.49
CA LYS A 667 1.66 -21.32 27.96
C LYS A 667 1.98 -20.35 29.08
N ILE A 668 3.04 -19.57 28.87
CA ILE A 668 3.41 -18.42 29.73
C ILE A 668 3.35 -17.17 28.89
N THR A 669 2.76 -16.10 29.44
CA THR A 669 2.67 -14.79 28.78
C THR A 669 3.46 -13.75 29.59
N PHE A 670 4.33 -13.01 28.90
CA PHE A 670 4.96 -11.80 29.38
C PHE A 670 4.26 -10.61 28.73
N ARG A 671 3.85 -9.63 29.52
CA ARG A 671 3.16 -8.43 29.03
C ARG A 671 3.89 -7.17 29.49
N PHE A 672 4.07 -6.23 28.56
CA PHE A 672 4.57 -4.88 28.85
C PHE A 672 3.96 -3.86 27.90
N TYR A 673 4.11 -2.57 28.23
CA TYR A 673 3.68 -1.49 27.37
C TYR A 673 4.89 -0.84 26.68
N ASN A 674 4.84 -0.74 25.34
CA ASN A 674 5.88 -0.13 24.53
C ASN A 674 5.51 1.31 24.21
N GLU A 675 6.24 2.29 24.77
CA GLU A 675 5.96 3.71 24.58
C GLU A 675 6.50 4.27 23.27
N LYS A 676 7.55 3.71 22.70
CA LYS A 676 8.28 4.26 21.56
C LYS A 676 8.38 3.27 20.41
N VAL A 677 8.35 3.79 19.17
CA VAL A 677 8.74 2.99 18.01
C VAL A 677 10.19 2.59 18.18
N GLY A 678 10.44 1.28 18.28
CA GLY A 678 11.77 0.73 18.35
C GLY A 678 12.18 0.10 17.04
N TYR A 679 13.26 0.57 16.46
CA TYR A 679 13.97 -0.17 15.44
C TYR A 679 14.72 -1.31 16.13
N GLY A 680 14.34 -2.54 15.83
CA GLY A 680 15.13 -3.71 16.16
C GLY A 680 15.29 -4.00 17.65
N TYR A 681 14.20 -4.29 18.35
CA TYR A 681 14.33 -4.88 19.68
C TYR A 681 14.81 -6.32 19.57
N ALA A 682 16.08 -6.56 19.96
CA ALA A 682 16.45 -7.91 20.36
C ALA A 682 15.89 -8.15 21.75
N PHE A 683 15.00 -9.12 21.88
CA PHE A 683 14.66 -9.60 23.20
C PHE A 683 15.31 -10.97 23.43
N ASN A 684 15.76 -11.16 24.66
CA ASN A 684 16.34 -12.42 25.08
C ASN A 684 15.33 -13.14 25.96
N LEU A 685 14.79 -14.26 25.47
CA LEU A 685 14.16 -15.22 26.32
C LEU A 685 15.23 -16.23 26.73
N LYS A 686 15.43 -16.36 28.03
CA LYS A 686 16.39 -17.30 28.61
C LYS A 686 15.66 -18.31 29.49
N THR A 687 16.18 -19.49 29.62
CA THR A 687 15.73 -20.49 30.58
C THR A 687 16.87 -20.86 31.51
N ALA A 688 16.57 -21.07 32.76
CA ALA A 688 17.54 -21.50 33.75
C ALA A 688 16.96 -22.68 34.57
N LEU A 689 17.81 -23.66 34.83
CA LEU A 689 17.54 -24.85 35.59
C LEU A 689 18.29 -24.82 36.91
N HIS A 690 17.62 -25.09 38.00
CA HIS A 690 18.23 -25.47 39.29
C HIS A 690 17.76 -26.87 39.69
N SER A 691 18.66 -27.84 39.66
CA SER A 691 18.39 -29.23 39.99
C SER A 691 19.09 -29.60 41.29
N ASN A 692 18.35 -30.27 42.20
CA ASN A 692 18.93 -30.83 43.42
C ASN A 692 19.48 -32.25 43.20
N ASP A 693 19.29 -32.83 42.02
CA ASP A 693 19.68 -34.18 41.70
C ASP A 693 20.26 -34.26 40.27
N TYR A 694 21.57 -34.12 40.17
CA TYR A 694 22.26 -34.13 38.87
C TYR A 694 22.64 -35.58 38.52
N SER A 695 21.72 -36.29 37.92
CA SER A 695 21.93 -37.70 37.49
C SER A 695 22.62 -37.82 36.10
N GLY A 696 23.16 -36.78 35.55
CA GLY A 696 23.89 -36.80 34.28
C GLY A 696 23.04 -37.09 33.02
N ALA A 697 21.73 -37.05 33.13
CA ALA A 697 20.83 -37.17 31.97
C ALA A 697 20.74 -35.81 31.23
N ASP A 698 20.79 -35.84 29.92
CA ASP A 698 20.55 -34.67 29.09
C ASP A 698 19.17 -34.10 29.37
N LYS A 699 19.10 -32.93 30.02
CA LYS A 699 17.87 -32.22 30.32
C LYS A 699 17.61 -31.18 29.27
N ALA A 700 16.41 -31.10 28.76
CA ALA A 700 16.01 -30.11 27.75
C ALA A 700 14.57 -29.62 28.00
N ILE A 701 14.30 -28.39 27.63
CA ILE A 701 12.96 -27.84 27.45
C ILE A 701 12.65 -27.72 25.97
N ARG A 702 11.49 -28.17 25.56
CA ARG A 702 10.99 -27.95 24.22
C ARG A 702 10.15 -26.68 24.19
N ILE A 703 10.49 -25.75 23.30
CA ILE A 703 9.69 -24.58 23.02
C ILE A 703 8.89 -24.90 21.78
N ASN A 704 7.60 -25.15 21.96
CA ASN A 704 6.70 -25.45 20.85
C ASN A 704 6.50 -24.23 19.98
N ARG A 705 6.32 -23.03 20.60
CA ARG A 705 6.13 -21.79 19.88
C ARG A 705 6.40 -20.57 20.78
N ILE A 706 6.96 -19.51 20.22
CA ILE A 706 6.98 -18.18 20.83
C ILE A 706 6.24 -17.24 19.89
N THR A 707 5.23 -16.57 20.41
CA THR A 707 4.44 -15.57 19.68
C THR A 707 4.48 -14.24 20.39
N VAL A 708 4.58 -13.15 19.61
CA VAL A 708 4.47 -11.78 20.10
C VAL A 708 3.21 -11.17 19.49
N GLU A 709 2.30 -10.71 20.34
CA GLU A 709 1.05 -10.07 19.96
C GLU A 709 1.07 -8.61 20.42
N PHE A 710 0.50 -7.71 19.62
CA PHE A 710 0.42 -6.28 19.95
C PHE A 710 -1.04 -5.85 19.98
N SER A 711 -1.39 -4.97 20.92
CA SER A 711 -2.72 -4.36 20.95
C SER A 711 -2.65 -2.92 21.43
N LYS A 712 -3.48 -2.04 20.89
CA LYS A 712 -3.64 -0.68 21.37
C LYS A 712 -4.55 -0.58 22.61
N THR A 713 -5.28 -1.63 22.89
CA THR A 713 -6.18 -1.73 24.05
C THR A 713 -5.79 -2.89 24.92
N VAL A 714 -5.97 -2.76 26.23
CA VAL A 714 -5.82 -3.89 27.15
C VAL A 714 -6.83 -4.97 26.75
N SER A 715 -6.39 -6.02 26.11
CA SER A 715 -7.23 -7.22 25.93
C SER A 715 -7.57 -7.77 27.32
N ALA A 716 -8.85 -7.85 27.65
CA ALA A 716 -9.28 -8.56 28.83
C ALA A 716 -8.86 -10.02 28.69
N ALA A 717 -7.78 -10.42 29.35
CA ALA A 717 -7.31 -11.79 29.37
C ALA A 717 -8.46 -12.67 29.86
N SER A 718 -8.82 -13.71 29.10
CA SER A 718 -9.71 -14.77 29.58
C SER A 718 -9.15 -15.27 30.92
N PRO A 719 -9.95 -15.32 31.99
CA PRO A 719 -9.45 -15.80 33.26
C PRO A 719 -9.05 -17.28 33.12
N SER A 720 -7.80 -17.56 33.43
CA SER A 720 -7.33 -18.95 33.67
C SER A 720 -8.21 -19.56 34.73
N PRO A 721 -8.68 -20.80 34.61
CA PRO A 721 -9.47 -21.43 35.63
C PRO A 721 -8.62 -21.66 36.90
N ALA A 722 -8.73 -20.69 37.82
CA ALA A 722 -8.15 -20.84 39.16
C ALA A 722 -9.06 -21.73 40.00
N ALA A 723 -8.44 -22.67 40.65
CA ALA A 723 -9.03 -23.60 41.58
C ALA A 723 -9.97 -22.95 42.60
N SER A 724 -11.19 -23.45 42.68
CA SER A 724 -12.13 -23.14 43.75
C SER A 724 -11.65 -23.70 45.07
N ALA A 725 -11.27 -22.81 46.00
CA ALA A 725 -11.30 -23.12 47.42
C ALA A 725 -11.87 -21.90 48.14
N GLY A 726 -13.00 -22.11 48.82
CA GLY A 726 -13.76 -21.02 49.42
C GLY A 726 -13.10 -20.39 50.63
N MET A 727 -13.50 -19.14 50.88
CA MET A 727 -13.88 -18.65 52.25
C MET A 727 -14.47 -17.24 52.14
N SER A 728 -15.58 -17.14 52.79
CA SER A 728 -16.42 -16.09 53.37
C SER A 728 -16.09 -14.58 53.20
N ALA A 729 -17.17 -13.87 53.01
CA ALA A 729 -17.35 -12.43 52.89
C ALA A 729 -16.93 -11.56 54.10
N GLY A 730 -16.45 -10.37 53.83
CA GLY A 730 -16.33 -9.22 54.72
C GLY A 730 -16.02 -7.94 53.92
N PRO A 731 -16.38 -6.73 54.36
CA PRO A 731 -16.99 -5.73 53.52
C PRO A 731 -16.02 -4.76 52.81
N THR A 732 -16.50 -4.18 51.76
CA THR A 732 -15.93 -3.16 50.87
C THR A 732 -15.41 -1.91 51.62
N PRO A 733 -14.35 -1.28 51.14
CA PRO A 733 -14.35 0.16 50.93
C PRO A 733 -13.90 0.61 49.52
N SER A 734 -14.42 1.74 49.20
CA SER A 734 -14.43 2.57 48.02
C SER A 734 -13.14 2.77 47.24
N ALA A 735 -13.34 2.98 45.94
CA ALA A 735 -12.39 3.30 44.90
C ALA A 735 -11.47 4.51 45.15
N SER A 736 -10.21 4.36 44.81
CA SER A 736 -9.35 5.46 44.34
C SER A 736 -8.42 4.91 43.26
N SER A 737 -8.50 5.53 42.07
CA SER A 737 -7.73 5.23 40.89
C SER A 737 -6.28 5.72 40.99
N GLY A 738 -5.32 4.82 40.83
CA GLY A 738 -3.91 5.11 40.60
C GLY A 738 -3.30 3.91 39.84
N PRO A 739 -2.29 4.10 38.97
CA PRO A 739 -1.76 3.01 38.15
C PRO A 739 -1.04 1.99 39.04
N GLU A 740 -1.44 0.72 38.89
CA GLU A 740 -0.75 -0.40 39.55
C GLU A 740 0.68 -0.55 38.98
N HIS A 741 1.66 -0.27 39.82
CA HIS A 741 3.04 -0.69 39.61
C HIS A 741 3.12 -2.21 39.71
N VAL A 742 3.61 -2.85 38.64
CA VAL A 742 3.96 -4.26 38.66
C VAL A 742 5.17 -4.43 39.56
N GLU A 743 5.02 -5.19 40.65
CA GLU A 743 6.08 -5.51 41.62
C GLU A 743 7.25 -6.21 40.90
N VAL A 744 8.39 -5.53 40.82
CA VAL A 744 9.68 -6.10 40.41
C VAL A 744 10.25 -6.78 41.64
N VAL A 745 10.29 -8.10 41.67
CA VAL A 745 11.02 -8.81 42.74
C VAL A 745 12.49 -8.82 42.37
N ASP A 746 13.24 -7.89 42.95
CA ASP A 746 14.71 -7.91 42.95
C ASP A 746 15.20 -9.03 43.89
N MET A 747 15.82 -10.05 43.32
CA MET A 747 16.59 -11.02 44.08
C MET A 747 18.09 -10.83 43.83
N ASP A 748 18.62 -9.70 44.28
CA ASP A 748 20.04 -9.52 44.51
C ASP A 748 20.23 -9.03 45.95
N ALA A 749 20.36 -9.97 46.88
CA ALA A 749 21.04 -9.73 48.16
C ALA A 749 21.31 -11.10 48.84
N GLY A 750 22.53 -11.50 48.83
CA GLY A 750 22.97 -12.63 49.61
C GLY A 750 24.38 -13.05 49.28
N ASN A 751 25.34 -12.15 49.53
CA ASN A 751 26.69 -12.57 49.72
C ASN A 751 26.87 -12.96 51.17
N GLU A 752 27.23 -14.20 51.36
CA GLU A 752 28.44 -14.68 52.05
C GLU A 752 28.60 -16.15 51.82
#